data_d8e91c05c7b35e61994a158cac8d3ed2
#
_entry.id   d8e91c05c7b35e61994a158cac8d3ed2
#
_cell.length_a   1.000
_cell.length_b   1.000
_cell.length_c   1.000
_cell.angle_alpha   90.00
_cell.angle_beta   90.00
_cell.angle_gamma   90.00
#
_symmetry.space_group_name_H-M   'P 1'
#
loop_
_entity.id
_entity.type
_entity.pdbx_description
1 polymer ?
#
loop_
_entity_poly.entity_id
_entity_poly.type
_entity_poly.pdbx_seq_one_letter_code
_entity_poly.pdbx_strand_id
1 'polypeptide(L)'
;MIDDIQSDLLDTDNGVQYNILDLRPPDNIILGTESAVLTLIGNMLGPILVDPVSNYGEWLQFPRGCGEQTMSIVAPTIFVHKYLLTMKLMNASLEEMALDRISRGLASALAHRRDDGSFSIWGVNESYNSSTWLTSFVLKVFSHASQIAPVDMNVTCKAAEWLIMNAQHPNGSFSELYKVHHKELTGGVSGEASMTAYVLISLYESTWCDRFDRNFAAAINDARAFLERQVKYLTRPYAKAIVTYALALSRSQYAEESNRMLRNDAITLGDGSRHWTPDESDLTNEDLPHWYRFRPSAIEVETTAYALLAQLQLRDISYAGSIALWLSQQQNYEGGFISTQDTVIALQALTRYSDMAHSGGDIDLSCVVTSTVDESFRFEHRFLPHNALVQREIAVPVGGPLRSQCEGKGTAKLAVRMKFSRLPSSHDVCPFNVTYNAREARTGLEVTGIGRSRVGIIPRSTTTSAQMARAKGDFVATIRFCARYTQNTRTNMGIIDVGLYSGFVLVSNRLEDMVQTDHLHLVQRYEVSQRSVIFYLDRIPADQDICMEFNARREIHVGNVQPVAIRVYDYYSPDKSCTSFYHPLEGNTQLPTLCNSADQCICPSERCAMCNRENGKNLLTKACESRDNYALRVRMVSQERISGYTVYTGNVTKVIKTGQDDVSAGMLRQFYIKERCPCPRIKLNNEHTIIGSAGLGFISDSGAEGYNYLLDERSVVEWWPTKLSKRKNADIQRKLLKFEQDVTDSRDEQNCPPMPNSQS
;
A
#
# COMPACT_ATOMS: atom_id res chain seq x y z
N MET A 1 -13.94 4.11 -3.14
CA MET A 1 -13.86 2.97 -4.09
C MET A 1 -13.98 1.70 -3.26
N ILE A 2 -14.80 0.76 -3.69
CA ILE A 2 -15.02 -0.52 -3.03
C ILE A 2 -14.58 -1.61 -4.00
N ASP A 3 -13.89 -2.61 -3.47
CA ASP A 3 -13.54 -3.83 -4.18
C ASP A 3 -14.41 -4.98 -3.63
N ASP A 4 -15.27 -5.53 -4.46
CA ASP A 4 -16.01 -6.77 -4.17
C ASP A 4 -15.36 -7.92 -4.93
N ILE A 5 -15.00 -8.98 -4.19
CA ILE A 5 -14.30 -10.13 -4.74
C ILE A 5 -15.15 -11.37 -4.49
N GLN A 6 -15.43 -12.08 -5.56
CA GLN A 6 -16.08 -13.39 -5.52
C GLN A 6 -15.14 -14.41 -6.14
N SER A 7 -14.91 -15.52 -5.46
CA SER A 7 -14.07 -16.58 -6.00
C SER A 7 -14.70 -17.93 -5.77
N ASP A 8 -14.45 -18.83 -6.69
CA ASP A 8 -14.93 -20.20 -6.65
C ASP A 8 -13.84 -21.18 -7.04
N LEU A 9 -13.84 -22.35 -6.41
CA LEU A 9 -12.93 -23.44 -6.73
C LEU A 9 -13.63 -24.41 -7.68
N LEU A 10 -12.99 -24.63 -8.80
CA LEU A 10 -13.37 -25.65 -9.77
C LEU A 10 -12.52 -26.88 -9.49
N ASP A 11 -13.14 -27.98 -9.10
CA ASP A 11 -12.46 -29.24 -8.79
C ASP A 11 -13.27 -30.39 -9.40
N THR A 12 -12.78 -30.90 -10.52
CA THR A 12 -13.47 -31.94 -11.27
C THR A 12 -12.55 -33.13 -11.54
N ASP A 13 -13.10 -34.33 -11.46
CA ASP A 13 -12.46 -35.58 -11.88
C ASP A 13 -13.27 -36.22 -13.01
N ASN A 14 -13.06 -35.75 -14.26
CA ASN A 14 -13.81 -36.11 -15.46
C ASN A 14 -15.32 -35.80 -15.37
N GLY A 15 -15.69 -34.77 -14.65
CA GLY A 15 -17.07 -34.31 -14.50
C GLY A 15 -17.31 -32.92 -15.10
N VAL A 16 -18.54 -32.41 -14.92
CA VAL A 16 -18.95 -31.06 -15.29
C VAL A 16 -19.36 -30.31 -14.02
N GLN A 17 -18.79 -29.15 -13.83
CA GLN A 17 -19.13 -28.26 -12.71
C GLN A 17 -19.73 -26.95 -13.26
N TYR A 18 -20.81 -26.49 -12.62
CA TYR A 18 -21.48 -25.23 -12.92
C TYR A 18 -21.39 -24.29 -11.73
N ASN A 19 -21.00 -23.04 -11.97
CA ASN A 19 -20.92 -22.01 -10.96
C ASN A 19 -21.59 -20.72 -11.46
N ILE A 20 -22.06 -19.91 -10.49
CA ILE A 20 -22.71 -18.63 -10.74
C ILE A 20 -22.05 -17.58 -9.87
N LEU A 21 -21.51 -16.52 -10.48
CA LEU A 21 -20.96 -15.36 -9.82
C LEU A 21 -21.89 -14.15 -10.06
N ASP A 22 -22.39 -13.53 -9.00
CA ASP A 22 -23.34 -12.42 -9.10
C ASP A 22 -22.62 -11.08 -9.15
N LEU A 23 -22.69 -10.38 -10.28
CA LEU A 23 -22.07 -9.08 -10.52
C LEU A 23 -23.09 -7.92 -10.51
N ARG A 24 -24.15 -8.04 -9.75
CA ARG A 24 -25.07 -6.92 -9.55
C ARG A 24 -24.47 -5.95 -8.52
N PRO A 25 -24.16 -4.70 -8.93
CA PRO A 25 -23.69 -3.70 -7.98
C PRO A 25 -24.85 -3.27 -7.07
N PRO A 26 -24.56 -2.70 -5.90
CA PRO A 26 -25.59 -2.13 -5.02
C PRO A 26 -26.26 -0.89 -5.64
N ASP A 27 -27.49 -0.59 -5.18
CA ASP A 27 -28.30 0.50 -5.76
C ASP A 27 -27.74 1.93 -5.53
N ASN A 28 -26.81 2.10 -4.60
CA ASN A 28 -26.26 3.41 -4.18
C ASN A 28 -24.87 3.72 -4.73
N ILE A 29 -24.50 3.12 -5.86
CA ILE A 29 -23.22 3.40 -6.51
C ILE A 29 -23.28 4.70 -7.31
N ILE A 30 -22.10 5.27 -7.57
CA ILE A 30 -21.92 6.34 -8.54
C ILE A 30 -21.86 5.69 -9.93
N LEU A 31 -22.91 5.90 -10.71
CA LEU A 31 -23.07 5.29 -12.04
C LEU A 31 -21.86 5.58 -12.94
N GLY A 32 -21.42 4.56 -13.68
CA GLY A 32 -20.27 4.64 -14.59
C GLY A 32 -18.92 4.45 -13.90
N THR A 33 -18.90 4.14 -12.59
CA THR A 33 -17.66 3.81 -11.85
C THR A 33 -17.48 2.31 -11.65
N GLU A 34 -18.48 1.52 -12.02
CA GLU A 34 -18.45 0.07 -11.92
C GLU A 34 -17.62 -0.56 -13.04
N SER A 35 -16.82 -1.52 -12.66
CA SER A 35 -16.05 -2.37 -13.58
C SER A 35 -15.82 -3.73 -12.95
N ALA A 36 -15.77 -4.77 -13.76
CA ALA A 36 -15.46 -6.11 -13.28
C ALA A 36 -14.42 -6.79 -14.16
N VAL A 37 -13.53 -7.53 -13.51
CA VAL A 37 -12.49 -8.34 -14.15
C VAL A 37 -12.64 -9.77 -13.66
N LEU A 38 -12.80 -10.69 -14.60
CA LEU A 38 -12.76 -12.13 -14.36
C LEU A 38 -11.31 -12.60 -14.46
N THR A 39 -10.91 -13.37 -13.47
CA THR A 39 -9.61 -14.02 -13.40
C THR A 39 -9.81 -15.53 -13.38
N LEU A 40 -9.10 -16.24 -14.26
CA LEU A 40 -9.05 -17.71 -14.28
C LEU A 40 -7.61 -18.19 -14.17
N ILE A 41 -7.42 -19.22 -13.35
CA ILE A 41 -6.12 -19.86 -13.16
C ILE A 41 -6.28 -21.34 -12.84
N GLY A 42 -5.46 -22.20 -13.45
CA GLY A 42 -5.53 -23.65 -13.33
C GLY A 42 -4.85 -24.20 -12.08
N ASN A 43 -5.12 -23.61 -10.91
CA ASN A 43 -4.65 -24.10 -9.63
C ASN A 43 -5.54 -23.60 -8.46
N MET A 44 -5.44 -24.29 -7.31
CA MET A 44 -6.25 -23.97 -6.12
C MET A 44 -5.75 -22.75 -5.37
N LEU A 45 -4.44 -22.49 -5.33
CA LEU A 45 -3.89 -21.36 -4.59
C LEU A 45 -4.13 -20.01 -5.31
N GLY A 46 -4.60 -20.07 -6.57
CA GLY A 46 -5.06 -18.89 -7.28
C GLY A 46 -3.94 -17.89 -7.59
N PRO A 47 -4.27 -16.60 -7.56
CA PRO A 47 -3.38 -15.53 -8.02
C PRO A 47 -2.03 -15.44 -7.30
N ILE A 48 -1.91 -15.96 -6.10
CA ILE A 48 -0.63 -15.95 -5.35
C ILE A 48 0.54 -16.60 -6.10
N LEU A 49 0.22 -17.42 -7.12
CA LEU A 49 1.23 -18.12 -7.92
C LEU A 49 1.55 -17.44 -9.25
N VAL A 50 0.74 -16.45 -9.69
CA VAL A 50 0.63 -16.13 -11.11
C VAL A 50 1.63 -15.13 -11.62
N ASP A 51 2.01 -14.18 -10.86
CA ASP A 51 3.00 -13.22 -11.29
C ASP A 51 4.04 -12.98 -10.21
N PRO A 52 5.03 -13.88 -10.17
CA PRO A 52 6.15 -13.69 -9.26
C PRO A 52 6.95 -12.42 -9.59
N VAL A 53 6.77 -11.82 -10.75
CA VAL A 53 7.54 -10.66 -11.19
C VAL A 53 6.81 -9.35 -10.94
N SER A 54 5.52 -9.20 -11.25
CA SER A 54 4.76 -7.95 -11.08
C SER A 54 3.99 -7.89 -9.76
N ASN A 55 3.33 -8.96 -9.33
CA ASN A 55 2.57 -8.97 -8.07
C ASN A 55 3.43 -9.26 -6.84
N TYR A 56 4.55 -9.97 -6.99
CA TYR A 56 5.52 -10.10 -5.91
C TYR A 56 6.12 -8.77 -5.46
N GLY A 57 6.05 -7.72 -6.27
CA GLY A 57 6.48 -6.36 -5.88
C GLY A 57 5.63 -5.75 -4.78
N GLU A 58 4.34 -6.06 -4.70
CA GLU A 58 3.42 -5.56 -3.67
C GLU A 58 3.35 -6.49 -2.45
N TRP A 59 3.42 -7.81 -2.65
CA TRP A 59 3.40 -8.83 -1.58
C TRP A 59 4.71 -9.01 -0.86
N LEU A 60 5.80 -8.85 -1.58
CA LEU A 60 7.16 -9.06 -1.09
C LEU A 60 7.93 -7.75 -1.05
N GLN A 61 7.28 -6.68 -0.57
CA GLN A 61 8.03 -5.55 -0.03
C GLN A 61 9.08 -6.11 0.94
N PHE A 62 10.29 -5.56 0.88
CA PHE A 62 11.35 -5.96 1.80
C PHE A 62 10.79 -6.03 3.22
N PRO A 63 11.08 -7.10 3.98
CA PRO A 63 10.60 -7.22 5.34
C PRO A 63 10.96 -5.97 6.12
N ARG A 64 9.99 -5.13 6.35
CA ARG A 64 10.09 -3.91 7.15
C ARG A 64 9.04 -4.03 8.22
N GLY A 65 9.36 -3.65 9.44
CA GLY A 65 8.37 -3.68 10.50
C GLY A 65 8.83 -4.48 11.72
N CYS A 66 7.89 -4.96 12.49
CA CYS A 66 8.16 -5.81 13.65
C CYS A 66 8.55 -7.23 13.23
N GLY A 67 9.05 -8.01 14.18
CA GLY A 67 9.46 -9.41 13.95
C GLY A 67 8.35 -10.29 13.37
N GLU A 68 7.10 -10.06 13.77
CA GLU A 68 5.94 -10.74 13.22
C GLU A 68 5.74 -10.44 11.74
N GLN A 69 5.75 -9.16 11.36
CA GLN A 69 5.57 -8.75 9.97
C GLN A 69 6.67 -9.31 9.06
N THR A 70 7.89 -9.39 9.56
CA THR A 70 8.98 -10.05 8.85
C THR A 70 8.66 -11.51 8.56
N MET A 71 8.19 -12.26 9.56
CA MET A 71 7.83 -13.67 9.40
C MET A 71 6.61 -13.88 8.52
N SER A 72 5.65 -12.98 8.58
CA SER A 72 4.42 -13.07 7.77
C SER A 72 4.64 -12.88 6.26
N ILE A 73 5.78 -12.32 5.87
CA ILE A 73 6.20 -12.23 4.47
C ILE A 73 7.01 -13.49 4.07
N VAL A 74 7.90 -13.96 4.94
CA VAL A 74 8.77 -15.10 4.66
C VAL A 74 7.99 -16.42 4.60
N ALA A 75 7.10 -16.65 5.57
CA ALA A 75 6.37 -17.91 5.69
C ALA A 75 5.49 -18.22 4.46
N PRO A 76 4.66 -17.31 3.92
CA PRO A 76 3.92 -17.55 2.68
C PRO A 76 4.83 -17.92 1.51
N THR A 77 5.97 -17.24 1.35
CA THR A 77 6.93 -17.55 0.28
C THR A 77 7.44 -18.99 0.38
N ILE A 78 7.70 -19.49 1.58
CA ILE A 78 8.13 -20.87 1.81
C ILE A 78 7.03 -21.86 1.42
N PHE A 79 5.78 -21.62 1.80
CA PHE A 79 4.68 -22.53 1.47
C PHE A 79 4.33 -22.50 -0.01
N VAL A 80 4.35 -21.33 -0.64
CA VAL A 80 4.18 -21.20 -2.10
C VAL A 80 5.32 -21.93 -2.84
N HIS A 81 6.57 -21.76 -2.41
CA HIS A 81 7.71 -22.48 -3.00
C HIS A 81 7.52 -24.00 -2.90
N LYS A 82 7.13 -24.53 -1.73
CA LYS A 82 6.84 -25.96 -1.55
C LYS A 82 5.72 -26.45 -2.46
N TYR A 83 4.65 -25.65 -2.57
CA TYR A 83 3.55 -25.97 -3.48
C TYR A 83 4.01 -26.09 -4.93
N LEU A 84 4.76 -25.09 -5.43
CA LEU A 84 5.26 -25.08 -6.80
C LEU A 84 6.18 -26.29 -7.10
N LEU A 85 7.00 -26.68 -6.13
CA LEU A 85 7.83 -27.90 -6.26
C LEU A 85 6.98 -29.17 -6.33
N THR A 86 6.01 -29.31 -5.42
CA THR A 86 5.12 -30.50 -5.36
C THR A 86 4.31 -30.65 -6.65
N MET A 87 3.78 -29.55 -7.15
CA MET A 87 2.96 -29.52 -8.37
C MET A 87 3.80 -29.54 -9.65
N LYS A 88 5.14 -29.60 -9.56
CA LYS A 88 6.09 -29.57 -10.70
C LYS A 88 5.95 -28.32 -11.58
N LEU A 89 5.59 -27.20 -10.98
CA LEU A 89 5.36 -25.92 -11.63
C LEU A 89 6.53 -24.94 -11.44
N MET A 90 7.55 -25.33 -10.65
CA MET A 90 8.73 -24.53 -10.40
C MET A 90 9.61 -24.43 -11.65
N ASN A 91 10.05 -23.22 -11.97
CA ASN A 91 11.09 -22.97 -12.96
C ASN A 91 12.29 -22.27 -12.33
N ALA A 92 13.46 -22.28 -13.00
CA ALA A 92 14.71 -21.77 -12.45
C ALA A 92 14.66 -20.29 -12.04
N SER A 93 13.95 -19.45 -12.79
CA SER A 93 13.81 -18.03 -12.46
C SER A 93 12.96 -17.81 -11.21
N LEU A 94 11.86 -18.55 -11.07
CA LEU A 94 10.99 -18.49 -9.89
C LEU A 94 11.71 -19.01 -8.64
N GLU A 95 12.48 -20.07 -8.80
CA GLU A 95 13.27 -20.66 -7.72
C GLU A 95 14.32 -19.67 -7.20
N GLU A 96 15.11 -19.07 -8.08
CA GLU A 96 16.12 -18.08 -7.73
C GLU A 96 15.52 -16.88 -6.99
N MET A 97 14.41 -16.34 -7.50
CA MET A 97 13.71 -15.23 -6.85
C MET A 97 13.16 -15.61 -5.47
N ALA A 98 12.54 -16.77 -5.34
CA ALA A 98 11.99 -17.22 -4.07
C ALA A 98 13.10 -17.44 -3.03
N LEU A 99 14.20 -18.07 -3.41
CA LEU A 99 15.36 -18.32 -2.54
C LEU A 99 16.05 -17.02 -2.09
N ASP A 100 16.22 -16.06 -2.99
CA ASP A 100 16.77 -14.73 -2.64
C ASP A 100 15.88 -14.05 -1.59
N ARG A 101 14.58 -14.08 -1.75
CA ARG A 101 13.63 -13.47 -0.81
C ARG A 101 13.57 -14.17 0.53
N ILE A 102 13.51 -15.50 0.52
CA ILE A 102 13.56 -16.27 1.76
C ILE A 102 14.84 -15.94 2.51
N SER A 103 15.99 -15.91 1.84
CA SER A 103 17.29 -15.61 2.46
C SER A 103 17.34 -14.21 3.05
N ARG A 104 16.85 -13.20 2.36
CA ARG A 104 16.76 -11.82 2.87
C ARG A 104 15.80 -11.71 4.05
N GLY A 105 14.66 -12.38 3.98
CA GLY A 105 13.68 -12.38 5.06
C GLY A 105 14.19 -13.07 6.31
N LEU A 106 14.88 -14.22 6.19
CA LEU A 106 15.53 -14.88 7.30
C LEU A 106 16.62 -13.99 7.93
N ALA A 107 17.43 -13.32 7.11
CA ALA A 107 18.42 -12.35 7.60
C ALA A 107 17.77 -11.18 8.36
N SER A 108 16.65 -10.66 7.86
CA SER A 108 15.90 -9.60 8.55
C SER A 108 15.30 -10.07 9.88
N ALA A 109 14.84 -11.32 9.96
CA ALA A 109 14.32 -11.90 11.20
C ALA A 109 15.39 -11.95 12.30
N LEU A 110 16.64 -12.19 11.92
CA LEU A 110 17.77 -12.23 12.87
C LEU A 110 18.03 -10.88 13.57
N ALA A 111 17.56 -9.77 13.01
CA ALA A 111 17.61 -8.45 13.68
C ALA A 111 16.70 -8.37 14.93
N HIS A 112 15.78 -9.31 15.07
CA HIS A 112 14.91 -9.43 16.25
C HIS A 112 15.37 -10.49 17.26
N ARG A 113 16.49 -11.18 16.96
CA ARG A 113 17.05 -12.24 17.81
C ARG A 113 17.83 -11.64 18.95
N ARG A 114 17.58 -12.13 20.17
CA ARG A 114 18.34 -11.81 21.39
C ARG A 114 19.49 -12.80 21.62
N ASP A 115 20.40 -12.42 22.49
CA ASP A 115 21.59 -13.25 22.80
C ASP A 115 21.26 -14.59 23.47
N ASP A 116 20.12 -14.64 24.19
CA ASP A 116 19.58 -15.84 24.82
C ASP A 116 18.93 -16.84 23.84
N GLY A 117 18.84 -16.49 22.57
CA GLY A 117 18.21 -17.30 21.51
C GLY A 117 16.74 -17.01 21.25
N SER A 118 16.10 -16.19 22.08
CA SER A 118 14.71 -15.75 21.89
C SER A 118 14.57 -14.67 20.82
N PHE A 119 13.32 -14.34 20.49
CA PHE A 119 12.98 -13.26 19.56
C PHE A 119 12.03 -12.25 20.22
N SER A 120 12.26 -10.97 19.94
CA SER A 120 11.45 -9.84 20.39
C SER A 120 10.69 -9.22 19.22
N ILE A 121 9.46 -8.81 19.47
CA ILE A 121 8.58 -8.23 18.42
C ILE A 121 9.18 -6.94 17.85
N TRP A 122 9.74 -6.07 18.70
CA TRP A 122 10.18 -4.72 18.33
C TRP A 122 11.71 -4.55 18.16
N GLY A 123 12.49 -5.63 18.29
CA GLY A 123 13.94 -5.63 18.15
C GLY A 123 14.68 -5.93 19.44
N VAL A 124 16.00 -5.72 19.44
CA VAL A 124 16.90 -6.19 20.53
C VAL A 124 17.17 -5.17 21.64
N ASN A 125 16.43 -4.08 21.70
CA ASN A 125 16.58 -3.11 22.78
C ASN A 125 16.25 -3.76 24.16
N GLU A 126 16.99 -3.40 25.21
CA GLU A 126 16.79 -3.94 26.57
C GLU A 126 15.39 -3.71 27.14
N SER A 127 14.68 -2.66 26.67
CA SER A 127 13.31 -2.37 27.06
C SER A 127 12.26 -3.34 26.48
N TYR A 128 12.62 -4.17 25.50
CA TYR A 128 11.70 -5.13 24.88
C TYR A 128 11.94 -6.53 25.38
N ASN A 129 10.87 -7.17 25.83
CA ASN A 129 10.93 -8.53 26.35
C ASN A 129 10.85 -9.58 25.23
N SER A 130 11.34 -10.77 25.55
CA SER A 130 11.22 -11.96 24.69
C SER A 130 9.77 -12.42 24.59
N SER A 131 9.31 -12.76 23.39
CA SER A 131 7.98 -13.30 23.14
C SER A 131 8.03 -14.80 22.87
N THR A 132 7.28 -15.57 23.63
CA THR A 132 7.11 -17.03 23.45
C THR A 132 6.49 -17.31 22.10
N TRP A 133 5.43 -16.58 21.76
CA TRP A 133 4.73 -16.72 20.50
C TRP A 133 5.64 -16.44 19.29
N LEU A 134 6.34 -15.28 19.27
CA LEU A 134 7.21 -14.94 18.14
C LEU A 134 8.38 -15.91 18.02
N THR A 135 9.00 -16.31 19.14
CA THR A 135 10.10 -17.29 19.15
C THR A 135 9.64 -18.62 18.59
N SER A 136 8.43 -19.06 18.94
CA SER A 136 7.82 -20.26 18.40
C SER A 136 7.49 -20.14 16.90
N PHE A 137 7.00 -18.97 16.47
CA PHE A 137 6.73 -18.70 15.06
C PHE A 137 8.00 -18.71 14.21
N VAL A 138 9.07 -18.06 14.68
CA VAL A 138 10.38 -18.10 14.01
C VAL A 138 10.92 -19.52 13.95
N LEU A 139 10.84 -20.28 15.03
CA LEU A 139 11.25 -21.69 15.07
C LEU A 139 10.54 -22.51 13.98
N LYS A 140 9.22 -22.37 13.88
CA LYS A 140 8.41 -23.04 12.85
C LYS A 140 8.87 -22.64 11.43
N VAL A 141 8.94 -21.34 11.16
CA VAL A 141 9.30 -20.83 9.83
C VAL A 141 10.72 -21.25 9.42
N PHE A 142 11.70 -21.15 10.34
CA PHE A 142 13.07 -21.56 10.07
C PHE A 142 13.18 -23.06 9.84
N SER A 143 12.38 -23.86 10.56
CA SER A 143 12.31 -25.31 10.33
C SER A 143 11.79 -25.66 8.93
N HIS A 144 10.76 -24.95 8.47
CA HIS A 144 10.28 -25.11 7.11
C HIS A 144 11.27 -24.60 6.05
N ALA A 145 11.95 -23.48 6.33
CA ALA A 145 12.94 -22.88 5.44
C ALA A 145 14.18 -23.78 5.27
N SER A 146 14.61 -24.51 6.32
CA SER A 146 15.79 -25.36 6.28
C SER A 146 15.73 -26.50 5.24
N GLN A 147 14.54 -26.81 4.74
CA GLN A 147 14.32 -27.79 3.69
C GLN A 147 14.60 -27.25 2.27
N ILE A 148 14.65 -25.92 2.11
CA ILE A 148 14.72 -25.26 0.79
C ILE A 148 15.82 -24.20 0.70
N ALA A 149 16.31 -23.67 1.83
CA ALA A 149 17.34 -22.65 1.90
C ALA A 149 18.32 -22.94 3.04
N PRO A 150 19.56 -22.45 2.98
CA PRO A 150 20.50 -22.60 4.07
C PRO A 150 20.03 -21.81 5.30
N VAL A 151 19.77 -22.51 6.40
CA VAL A 151 19.40 -21.97 7.70
C VAL A 151 20.43 -22.42 8.74
N ASP A 152 20.86 -21.50 9.59
CA ASP A 152 21.73 -21.85 10.71
C ASP A 152 20.95 -22.68 11.75
N MET A 153 21.22 -23.98 11.78
CA MET A 153 20.59 -24.92 12.69
C MET A 153 20.81 -24.57 14.15
N ASN A 154 21.98 -23.99 14.50
CA ASN A 154 22.29 -23.60 15.86
C ASN A 154 21.39 -22.45 16.32
N VAL A 155 21.12 -21.46 15.44
CA VAL A 155 20.18 -20.37 15.73
C VAL A 155 18.78 -20.92 15.98
N THR A 156 18.32 -21.81 15.13
CA THR A 156 16.97 -22.41 15.22
C THR A 156 16.80 -23.24 16.49
N CYS A 157 17.80 -24.10 16.82
CA CYS A 157 17.71 -24.94 18.00
C CYS A 157 17.91 -24.18 19.32
N LYS A 158 18.62 -23.06 19.32
CA LYS A 158 18.66 -22.16 20.50
C LYS A 158 17.31 -21.50 20.78
N ALA A 159 16.50 -21.22 19.75
CA ALA A 159 15.13 -20.76 19.95
C ALA A 159 14.26 -21.84 20.60
N ALA A 160 14.39 -23.10 20.18
CA ALA A 160 13.72 -24.23 20.81
C ALA A 160 14.16 -24.45 22.25
N GLU A 161 15.48 -24.43 22.52
CA GLU A 161 16.06 -24.50 23.88
C GLU A 161 15.48 -23.41 24.78
N TRP A 162 15.46 -22.16 24.29
CA TRP A 162 14.90 -21.03 25.05
C TRP A 162 13.42 -21.24 25.41
N LEU A 163 12.58 -21.72 24.47
CA LEU A 163 11.16 -22.04 24.72
C LEU A 163 11.01 -23.06 25.84
N ILE A 164 11.81 -24.12 25.82
CA ILE A 164 11.77 -25.19 26.80
C ILE A 164 12.23 -24.70 28.18
N MET A 165 13.31 -23.94 28.23
CA MET A 165 13.92 -23.53 29.49
C MET A 165 13.22 -22.37 30.18
N ASN A 166 12.60 -21.45 29.41
CA ASN A 166 12.06 -20.19 29.93
C ASN A 166 10.54 -20.07 29.86
N ALA A 167 9.87 -20.73 28.90
CA ALA A 167 8.44 -20.57 28.68
C ALA A 167 7.61 -21.79 29.08
N GLN A 168 8.22 -22.98 29.29
CA GLN A 168 7.52 -24.17 29.73
C GLN A 168 7.35 -24.23 31.25
N HIS A 169 6.16 -24.47 31.69
CA HIS A 169 5.83 -24.67 33.11
C HIS A 169 6.01 -26.15 33.52
N PRO A 170 6.18 -26.44 34.85
CA PRO A 170 6.30 -27.80 35.36
C PRO A 170 5.11 -28.71 35.07
N ASN A 171 3.92 -28.16 34.78
CA ASN A 171 2.75 -28.92 34.37
C ASN A 171 2.73 -29.30 32.90
N GLY A 172 3.75 -28.87 32.12
CA GLY A 172 3.91 -29.09 30.70
C GLY A 172 3.32 -28.01 29.81
N SER A 173 2.60 -27.01 30.36
CA SER A 173 2.04 -25.90 29.57
C SER A 173 3.10 -24.89 29.17
N PHE A 174 2.79 -24.11 28.14
CA PHE A 174 3.54 -22.92 27.75
C PHE A 174 2.71 -21.66 27.95
N SER A 175 3.35 -20.58 28.42
CA SER A 175 2.71 -19.29 28.56
C SER A 175 3.46 -18.20 27.82
N GLU A 176 2.74 -17.15 27.44
CA GLU A 176 3.36 -15.96 26.85
C GLU A 176 4.03 -15.12 27.92
N LEU A 177 5.29 -14.78 27.74
CA LEU A 177 6.08 -13.95 28.65
C LEU A 177 5.95 -12.46 28.34
N TYR A 178 5.51 -12.12 27.15
CA TYR A 178 5.25 -10.77 26.70
C TYR A 178 3.80 -10.64 26.20
N LYS A 179 3.27 -9.43 26.25
CA LYS A 179 1.89 -9.19 25.81
C LYS A 179 1.78 -9.33 24.30
N VAL A 180 1.13 -10.40 23.85
CA VAL A 180 0.79 -10.64 22.45
C VAL A 180 -0.61 -10.09 22.14
N HIS A 181 -0.78 -9.58 20.94
CA HIS A 181 -2.05 -9.01 20.50
C HIS A 181 -3.07 -10.08 20.07
N HIS A 182 -2.63 -11.31 19.83
CA HIS A 182 -3.50 -12.42 19.46
C HIS A 182 -4.28 -12.94 20.67
N LYS A 183 -5.53 -12.51 20.82
CA LYS A 183 -6.37 -12.77 22.02
C LYS A 183 -6.62 -14.26 22.28
N GLU A 184 -6.74 -15.07 21.23
CA GLU A 184 -7.03 -16.49 21.34
C GLU A 184 -5.87 -17.29 21.94
N LEU A 185 -4.64 -16.78 21.83
CA LEU A 185 -3.46 -17.40 22.43
C LEU A 185 -3.17 -16.94 23.87
N THR A 186 -3.87 -15.91 24.36
CA THR A 186 -3.51 -15.28 25.66
C THR A 186 -4.64 -15.22 26.70
N GLY A 187 -5.85 -15.68 26.40
CA GLY A 187 -7.03 -15.53 27.26
C GLY A 187 -7.47 -16.80 28.00
N GLY A 188 -7.40 -16.82 29.33
CA GLY A 188 -7.94 -17.87 30.21
C GLY A 188 -7.39 -19.29 29.96
N VAL A 189 -8.11 -20.33 30.40
CA VAL A 189 -7.70 -21.75 30.22
C VAL A 189 -7.57 -22.13 28.74
N SER A 190 -8.47 -21.62 27.90
CA SER A 190 -8.40 -21.86 26.45
C SER A 190 -7.15 -21.21 25.81
N GLY A 191 -6.70 -20.05 26.31
CA GLY A 191 -5.51 -19.38 25.82
C GLY A 191 -4.22 -20.13 26.16
N GLU A 192 -4.11 -20.69 27.38
CA GLU A 192 -2.96 -21.50 27.76
C GLU A 192 -2.86 -22.80 26.95
N ALA A 193 -4.01 -23.45 26.67
CA ALA A 193 -4.04 -24.63 25.82
C ALA A 193 -3.70 -24.28 24.36
N SER A 194 -4.19 -23.18 23.84
CA SER A 194 -3.87 -22.72 22.48
C SER A 194 -2.39 -22.38 22.33
N MET A 195 -1.80 -21.66 23.29
CA MET A 195 -0.38 -21.34 23.29
C MET A 195 0.48 -22.61 23.38
N THR A 196 0.13 -23.53 24.27
CA THR A 196 0.85 -24.81 24.40
C THR A 196 0.74 -25.63 23.10
N ALA A 197 -0.41 -25.66 22.45
CA ALA A 197 -0.58 -26.34 21.17
C ALA A 197 0.28 -25.68 20.07
N TYR A 198 0.31 -24.36 20.02
CA TYR A 198 1.13 -23.60 19.05
C TYR A 198 2.62 -23.90 19.20
N VAL A 199 3.14 -23.87 20.43
CA VAL A 199 4.55 -24.19 20.73
C VAL A 199 4.83 -25.66 20.43
N LEU A 200 3.94 -26.59 20.84
CA LEU A 200 4.09 -28.02 20.54
C LEU A 200 4.18 -28.31 19.06
N ILE A 201 3.35 -27.66 18.24
CA ILE A 201 3.42 -27.77 16.76
C ILE A 201 4.80 -27.34 16.27
N SER A 202 5.31 -26.18 16.71
CA SER A 202 6.59 -25.65 16.29
C SER A 202 7.76 -26.54 16.71
N LEU A 203 7.75 -27.07 17.94
CA LEU A 203 8.75 -28.03 18.42
C LEU A 203 8.66 -29.34 17.61
N TYR A 204 7.47 -29.82 17.31
CA TYR A 204 7.29 -31.05 16.56
C TYR A 204 7.76 -30.92 15.08
N GLU A 205 7.55 -29.77 14.47
CA GLU A 205 8.07 -29.44 13.14
C GLU A 205 9.60 -29.24 13.12
N SER A 206 10.26 -29.10 14.29
CA SER A 206 11.71 -28.94 14.48
C SER A 206 12.35 -30.09 15.25
N THR A 207 11.83 -31.31 15.16
CA THR A 207 12.34 -32.52 15.90
C THR A 207 13.82 -32.85 15.66
N TRP A 208 14.40 -32.33 14.58
CA TRP A 208 15.85 -32.46 14.34
C TRP A 208 16.71 -31.70 15.39
N CYS A 209 16.11 -30.79 16.19
CA CYS A 209 16.76 -30.15 17.32
C CYS A 209 16.96 -31.07 18.52
N ASP A 210 16.32 -32.24 18.59
CA ASP A 210 16.52 -33.25 19.64
C ASP A 210 17.99 -33.65 19.84
N ARG A 211 18.80 -33.49 18.79
CA ARG A 211 20.25 -33.75 18.82
C ARG A 211 21.03 -32.70 19.64
N PHE A 212 20.47 -31.54 19.88
CA PHE A 212 21.13 -30.41 20.52
C PHE A 212 20.69 -30.23 22.00
N ASP A 213 19.47 -30.68 22.35
CA ASP A 213 18.96 -30.57 23.70
C ASP A 213 18.38 -31.91 24.19
N ARG A 214 18.92 -32.44 25.29
CA ARG A 214 18.50 -33.71 25.92
C ARG A 214 17.08 -33.64 26.50
N ASN A 215 16.56 -32.45 26.78
CA ASN A 215 15.25 -32.25 27.35
C ASN A 215 14.15 -32.10 26.26
N PHE A 216 14.54 -31.99 25.01
CA PHE A 216 13.62 -31.69 23.90
C PHE A 216 12.47 -32.69 23.78
N ALA A 217 12.77 -33.98 23.78
CA ALA A 217 11.76 -35.04 23.70
C ALA A 217 10.86 -35.08 24.96
N ALA A 218 11.42 -34.80 26.15
CA ALA A 218 10.65 -34.71 27.38
C ALA A 218 9.68 -33.53 27.35
N ALA A 219 10.12 -32.34 26.92
CA ALA A 219 9.33 -31.15 26.80
C ALA A 219 8.11 -31.35 25.85
N ILE A 220 8.31 -32.00 24.70
CA ILE A 220 7.22 -32.39 23.78
C ILE A 220 6.22 -33.32 24.47
N ASN A 221 6.68 -34.33 25.19
CA ASN A 221 5.81 -35.28 25.89
C ASN A 221 5.00 -34.61 27.00
N ASP A 222 5.62 -33.70 27.78
CA ASP A 222 4.96 -32.97 28.84
C ASP A 222 3.88 -32.02 28.29
N ALA A 223 4.18 -31.30 27.21
CA ALA A 223 3.22 -30.45 26.51
C ALA A 223 2.03 -31.26 25.93
N ARG A 224 2.31 -32.40 25.31
CA ARG A 224 1.25 -33.29 24.82
C ARG A 224 0.39 -33.79 25.98
N ALA A 225 0.99 -34.27 27.07
CA ALA A 225 0.25 -34.75 28.23
C ALA A 225 -0.59 -33.63 28.91
N PHE A 226 -0.11 -32.39 28.89
CA PHE A 226 -0.93 -31.24 29.30
C PHE A 226 -2.14 -31.07 28.40
N LEU A 227 -2.00 -31.04 27.08
CA LEU A 227 -3.10 -30.87 26.14
C LEU A 227 -4.14 -32.02 26.25
N GLU A 228 -3.69 -33.26 26.41
CA GLU A 228 -4.56 -34.43 26.62
C GLU A 228 -5.49 -34.24 27.81
N ARG A 229 -5.00 -33.65 28.90
CA ARG A 229 -5.80 -33.34 30.08
C ARG A 229 -6.82 -32.22 29.84
N GLN A 230 -6.52 -31.30 28.89
CA GLN A 230 -7.34 -30.13 28.60
C GLN A 230 -8.47 -30.39 27.59
N VAL A 231 -8.40 -31.46 26.77
CA VAL A 231 -9.37 -31.73 25.69
C VAL A 231 -10.83 -31.52 26.12
N LYS A 232 -11.23 -32.07 27.28
CA LYS A 232 -12.61 -32.02 27.76
C LYS A 232 -13.09 -30.65 28.22
N TYR A 233 -12.16 -29.72 28.43
CA TYR A 233 -12.44 -28.36 28.92
C TYR A 233 -12.40 -27.30 27.83
N LEU A 234 -12.08 -27.70 26.57
CA LEU A 234 -12.01 -26.78 25.45
C LEU A 234 -13.45 -26.37 25.05
N THR A 235 -13.72 -25.08 25.10
CA THR A 235 -15.01 -24.51 24.69
C THR A 235 -14.91 -23.78 23.35
N ARG A 236 -13.81 -23.02 23.11
CA ARG A 236 -13.66 -22.20 21.93
C ARG A 236 -13.26 -23.00 20.69
N PRO A 237 -13.89 -22.80 19.54
CA PRO A 237 -13.57 -23.50 18.29
C PRO A 237 -12.10 -23.38 17.90
N TYR A 238 -11.48 -22.19 18.05
CA TYR A 238 -10.06 -21.98 17.79
C TYR A 238 -9.17 -22.93 18.62
N ALA A 239 -9.40 -22.96 19.92
CA ALA A 239 -8.62 -23.84 20.82
C ALA A 239 -8.82 -25.32 20.46
N LYS A 240 -10.06 -25.73 20.11
CA LYS A 240 -10.34 -27.10 19.67
C LYS A 240 -9.56 -27.42 18.38
N ALA A 241 -9.55 -26.52 17.40
CA ALA A 241 -8.88 -26.72 16.11
C ALA A 241 -7.35 -26.88 16.26
N ILE A 242 -6.70 -25.94 16.94
CA ILE A 242 -5.23 -25.96 17.10
C ILE A 242 -4.78 -27.13 18.01
N VAL A 243 -5.52 -27.43 19.08
CA VAL A 243 -5.22 -28.58 19.95
C VAL A 243 -5.43 -29.89 19.23
N THR A 244 -6.50 -30.04 18.45
CA THR A 244 -6.72 -31.25 17.63
C THR A 244 -5.56 -31.47 16.66
N TYR A 245 -5.11 -30.43 15.99
CA TYR A 245 -3.97 -30.53 15.09
C TYR A 245 -2.68 -30.91 15.84
N ALA A 246 -2.40 -30.28 16.99
CA ALA A 246 -1.22 -30.59 17.80
C ALA A 246 -1.22 -32.05 18.31
N LEU A 247 -2.39 -32.54 18.79
CA LEU A 247 -2.54 -33.92 19.23
C LEU A 247 -2.43 -34.92 18.08
N ALA A 248 -3.03 -34.62 16.93
CA ALA A 248 -2.90 -35.45 15.73
C ALA A 248 -1.45 -35.50 15.23
N LEU A 249 -0.75 -34.36 15.19
CA LEU A 249 0.64 -34.26 14.79
C LEU A 249 1.56 -35.06 15.72
N SER A 250 1.33 -34.98 17.04
CA SER A 250 2.08 -35.69 18.06
C SER A 250 1.60 -37.16 18.27
N ARG A 251 0.68 -37.66 17.44
CA ARG A 251 0.13 -39.02 17.47
C ARG A 251 -0.48 -39.41 18.84
N SER A 252 -1.17 -38.46 19.47
CA SER A 252 -1.90 -38.71 20.73
C SER A 252 -3.11 -39.62 20.51
N GLN A 253 -3.37 -40.50 21.48
CA GLN A 253 -4.59 -41.32 21.50
C GLN A 253 -5.87 -40.48 21.66
N TYR A 254 -5.78 -39.23 22.15
CA TYR A 254 -6.90 -38.31 22.33
C TYR A 254 -7.20 -37.48 21.04
N ALA A 255 -6.43 -37.63 19.98
CA ALA A 255 -6.63 -36.89 18.75
C ALA A 255 -8.02 -37.10 18.13
N GLU A 256 -8.51 -38.33 18.11
CA GLU A 256 -9.85 -38.69 17.60
C GLU A 256 -10.98 -38.13 18.47
N GLU A 257 -10.82 -38.14 19.80
CA GLU A 257 -11.80 -37.54 20.74
C GLU A 257 -11.89 -36.02 20.52
N SER A 258 -10.72 -35.35 20.43
CA SER A 258 -10.64 -33.93 20.16
C SER A 258 -11.24 -33.60 18.79
N ASN A 259 -10.97 -34.43 17.74
CA ASN A 259 -11.53 -34.26 16.40
C ASN A 259 -13.08 -34.36 16.39
N ARG A 260 -13.65 -35.28 17.13
CA ARG A 260 -15.12 -35.37 17.24
C ARG A 260 -15.71 -34.09 17.82
N MET A 261 -15.09 -33.53 18.88
CA MET A 261 -15.52 -32.27 19.45
C MET A 261 -15.40 -31.11 18.46
N LEU A 262 -14.30 -31.06 17.69
CA LEU A 262 -14.07 -30.06 16.64
C LEU A 262 -15.14 -30.16 15.54
N ARG A 263 -15.42 -31.35 15.03
CA ARG A 263 -16.41 -31.57 13.97
C ARG A 263 -17.84 -31.21 14.39
N ASN A 264 -18.19 -31.35 15.69
CA ASN A 264 -19.50 -30.95 16.18
C ASN A 264 -19.76 -29.44 16.09
N ASP A 265 -18.70 -28.62 16.10
CA ASP A 265 -18.79 -27.16 15.97
C ASP A 265 -18.72 -26.70 14.50
N ALA A 266 -18.62 -27.61 13.54
CA ALA A 266 -18.50 -27.27 12.14
C ALA A 266 -19.81 -26.72 11.59
N ILE A 267 -19.72 -25.56 10.90
CA ILE A 267 -20.82 -24.98 10.12
C ILE A 267 -20.69 -25.49 8.69
N THR A 268 -21.77 -26.03 8.15
CA THR A 268 -21.83 -26.50 6.75
C THR A 268 -22.74 -25.57 5.96
N LEU A 269 -22.20 -24.99 4.88
CA LEU A 269 -22.94 -24.11 3.99
C LEU A 269 -23.71 -24.89 2.91
N GLY A 270 -24.57 -24.20 2.17
CA GLY A 270 -25.44 -24.81 1.14
C GLY A 270 -24.68 -25.43 -0.05
N ASP A 271 -23.44 -25.02 -0.30
CA ASP A 271 -22.53 -25.59 -1.30
C ASP A 271 -21.72 -26.80 -0.80
N GLY A 272 -21.96 -27.21 0.46
CA GLY A 272 -21.26 -28.32 1.11
C GLY A 272 -19.92 -27.92 1.73
N SER A 273 -19.47 -26.68 1.60
CA SER A 273 -18.26 -26.17 2.25
C SER A 273 -18.43 -26.09 3.77
N ARG A 274 -17.31 -26.17 4.51
CA ARG A 274 -17.30 -26.19 5.99
C ARG A 274 -16.29 -25.20 6.55
N HIS A 275 -16.72 -24.55 7.66
CA HIS A 275 -15.88 -23.63 8.43
C HIS A 275 -16.24 -23.63 9.93
N TRP A 276 -15.47 -22.88 10.72
CA TRP A 276 -15.69 -22.68 12.17
C TRP A 276 -15.64 -21.21 12.51
N THR A 277 -16.67 -20.71 13.20
CA THR A 277 -16.72 -19.33 13.72
C THR A 277 -16.31 -19.28 15.18
N PRO A 278 -15.66 -18.20 15.64
CA PRO A 278 -15.18 -18.09 17.04
C PRO A 278 -16.29 -17.93 18.08
N ASP A 279 -17.42 -17.28 17.78
CA ASP A 279 -18.53 -17.03 18.69
C ASP A 279 -19.86 -16.76 17.95
N GLU A 280 -20.99 -17.24 18.53
CA GLU A 280 -22.35 -17.01 17.98
C GLU A 280 -22.79 -15.54 18.05
N SER A 281 -22.16 -14.71 18.87
CA SER A 281 -22.59 -13.33 19.15
C SER A 281 -22.32 -12.33 18.04
N ASP A 282 -21.44 -12.66 17.08
CA ASP A 282 -21.09 -11.77 15.96
C ASP A 282 -21.91 -12.03 14.68
N LEU A 283 -22.79 -13.01 14.68
CA LEU A 283 -23.58 -13.44 13.50
C LEU A 283 -24.90 -12.69 13.29
N THR A 284 -25.33 -11.83 14.22
CA THR A 284 -26.61 -11.10 14.10
C THR A 284 -26.42 -9.74 13.45
N ASN A 285 -26.09 -9.72 12.19
CA ASN A 285 -26.18 -8.53 11.35
C ASN A 285 -27.34 -8.65 10.37
N GLU A 286 -28.58 -8.77 10.90
CA GLU A 286 -29.81 -8.72 10.10
C GLU A 286 -30.01 -7.37 9.38
N ASP A 287 -29.23 -6.35 9.74
CA ASP A 287 -29.30 -4.99 9.17
C ASP A 287 -28.27 -4.70 8.08
N LEU A 288 -27.43 -5.66 7.67
CA LEU A 288 -26.46 -5.43 6.60
C LEU A 288 -27.12 -5.54 5.22
N PRO A 289 -26.85 -4.61 4.31
CA PRO A 289 -27.35 -4.69 2.93
C PRO A 289 -26.95 -6.01 2.27
N HIS A 290 -27.81 -6.60 1.43
CA HIS A 290 -27.53 -7.90 0.79
C HIS A 290 -26.32 -7.89 -0.16
N TRP A 291 -25.79 -6.73 -0.49
CA TRP A 291 -24.53 -6.57 -1.24
C TRP A 291 -23.30 -6.58 -0.33
N TYR A 292 -23.50 -6.43 1.01
CA TYR A 292 -22.41 -6.58 1.97
C TYR A 292 -22.21 -8.08 2.21
N ARG A 293 -21.32 -8.68 1.45
CA ARG A 293 -20.92 -10.05 1.74
C ARG A 293 -20.14 -10.05 3.04
N PHE A 294 -20.61 -10.85 3.97
CA PHE A 294 -19.89 -11.08 5.21
C PHE A 294 -18.51 -11.62 4.88
N ARG A 295 -17.47 -10.86 5.18
CA ARG A 295 -16.10 -11.36 5.14
C ARG A 295 -15.84 -12.04 6.46
N PRO A 296 -15.35 -13.29 6.47
CA PRO A 296 -15.00 -13.97 7.72
C PRO A 296 -13.91 -13.17 8.45
N SER A 297 -13.87 -13.30 9.75
CA SER A 297 -12.78 -12.71 10.54
C SER A 297 -11.47 -13.49 10.31
N ALA A 298 -10.32 -12.86 10.57
CA ALA A 298 -9.03 -13.53 10.49
C ALA A 298 -8.96 -14.79 11.36
N ILE A 299 -9.57 -14.74 12.56
CA ILE A 299 -9.67 -15.88 13.48
C ILE A 299 -10.50 -17.02 12.89
N GLU A 300 -11.54 -16.71 12.15
CA GLU A 300 -12.37 -17.73 11.49
C GLU A 300 -11.59 -18.48 10.41
N VAL A 301 -10.84 -17.76 9.59
CA VAL A 301 -9.94 -18.33 8.59
C VAL A 301 -8.85 -19.16 9.24
N GLU A 302 -8.20 -18.65 10.28
CA GLU A 302 -7.13 -19.37 10.99
C GLU A 302 -7.66 -20.64 11.68
N THR A 303 -8.83 -20.57 12.35
CA THR A 303 -9.49 -21.73 12.97
C THR A 303 -9.78 -22.81 11.93
N THR A 304 -10.34 -22.43 10.79
CA THR A 304 -10.69 -23.33 9.71
C THR A 304 -9.44 -23.94 9.08
N ALA A 305 -8.35 -23.18 8.98
CA ALA A 305 -7.07 -23.67 8.48
C ALA A 305 -6.43 -24.72 9.42
N TYR A 306 -6.47 -24.51 10.74
CA TYR A 306 -6.04 -25.53 11.71
C TYR A 306 -6.94 -26.78 11.67
N ALA A 307 -8.25 -26.59 11.48
CA ALA A 307 -9.16 -27.72 11.29
C ALA A 307 -8.81 -28.52 10.05
N LEU A 308 -8.48 -27.85 8.92
CA LEU A 308 -8.00 -28.52 7.71
C LEU A 308 -6.72 -29.33 7.98
N LEU A 309 -5.71 -28.72 8.62
CA LEU A 309 -4.46 -29.39 8.97
C LEU A 309 -4.71 -30.63 9.87
N ALA A 310 -5.65 -30.56 10.81
CA ALA A 310 -6.03 -31.68 11.66
C ALA A 310 -6.62 -32.84 10.84
N GLN A 311 -7.57 -32.55 9.93
CA GLN A 311 -8.17 -33.60 9.08
C GLN A 311 -7.12 -34.26 8.18
N LEU A 312 -6.21 -33.45 7.58
CA LEU A 312 -5.12 -33.96 6.76
C LEU A 312 -4.17 -34.87 7.56
N GLN A 313 -3.87 -34.48 8.81
CA GLN A 313 -3.01 -35.30 9.67
C GLN A 313 -3.68 -36.63 10.06
N LEU A 314 -5.01 -36.63 10.22
CA LEU A 314 -5.84 -37.80 10.48
C LEU A 314 -6.20 -38.57 9.19
N ARG A 315 -5.74 -38.10 8.02
CA ARG A 315 -5.93 -38.70 6.69
C ARG A 315 -7.38 -38.79 6.21
N ASP A 316 -8.26 -37.92 6.68
CA ASP A 316 -9.62 -37.83 6.17
C ASP A 316 -9.72 -36.78 5.05
N ILE A 317 -9.26 -37.16 3.84
CA ILE A 317 -9.17 -36.30 2.66
C ILE A 317 -10.58 -35.87 2.20
N SER A 318 -11.56 -36.75 2.28
CA SER A 318 -12.93 -36.46 1.85
C SER A 318 -13.54 -35.31 2.69
N TYR A 319 -13.39 -35.36 4.01
CA TYR A 319 -13.87 -34.29 4.89
C TYR A 319 -13.03 -33.02 4.70
N ALA A 320 -11.71 -33.16 4.50
CA ALA A 320 -10.80 -32.04 4.27
C ALA A 320 -11.16 -31.25 3.00
N GLY A 321 -11.67 -31.88 1.95
CA GLY A 321 -12.06 -31.23 0.71
C GLY A 321 -13.11 -30.11 0.91
N SER A 322 -14.12 -30.35 1.73
CA SER A 322 -15.14 -29.35 2.04
C SER A 322 -14.60 -28.13 2.81
N ILE A 323 -13.55 -28.32 3.60
CA ILE A 323 -12.88 -27.24 4.33
C ILE A 323 -11.97 -26.47 3.37
N ALA A 324 -11.22 -27.17 2.52
CA ALA A 324 -10.36 -26.55 1.51
C ALA A 324 -11.18 -25.70 0.52
N LEU A 325 -12.37 -26.16 0.15
CA LEU A 325 -13.31 -25.40 -0.68
C LEU A 325 -13.62 -24.06 -0.03
N TRP A 326 -14.07 -24.07 1.23
CA TRP A 326 -14.38 -22.81 1.92
C TRP A 326 -13.17 -21.88 2.01
N LEU A 327 -12.01 -22.38 2.45
CA LEU A 327 -10.79 -21.56 2.53
C LEU A 327 -10.40 -20.94 1.20
N SER A 328 -10.51 -21.68 0.10
CA SER A 328 -10.17 -21.16 -1.23
C SER A 328 -11.08 -20.01 -1.66
N GLN A 329 -12.34 -20.01 -1.23
CA GLN A 329 -13.30 -18.94 -1.50
C GLN A 329 -13.03 -17.67 -0.71
N GLN A 330 -12.30 -17.75 0.43
CA GLN A 330 -11.99 -16.60 1.29
C GLN A 330 -10.74 -15.83 0.89
N GLN A 331 -9.97 -16.31 -0.10
CA GLN A 331 -8.78 -15.61 -0.58
C GLN A 331 -9.14 -14.25 -1.18
N ASN A 332 -8.32 -13.24 -0.88
CA ASN A 332 -8.42 -11.94 -1.54
C ASN A 332 -7.93 -12.02 -3.01
N TYR A 333 -8.06 -10.92 -3.75
CA TYR A 333 -7.68 -10.85 -5.18
C TYR A 333 -6.20 -11.24 -5.42
N GLU A 334 -5.37 -10.98 -4.44
CA GLU A 334 -3.94 -11.25 -4.50
C GLU A 334 -3.59 -12.67 -4.02
N GLY A 335 -4.56 -13.45 -3.54
CA GLY A 335 -4.44 -14.83 -3.09
C GLY A 335 -4.11 -15.02 -1.61
N GLY A 336 -3.96 -13.93 -0.83
CA GLY A 336 -3.86 -13.97 0.63
C GLY A 336 -5.22 -13.96 1.32
N PHE A 337 -5.21 -13.66 2.60
CA PHE A 337 -6.41 -13.61 3.40
C PHE A 337 -6.54 -12.25 4.11
N ILE A 338 -7.03 -12.19 5.33
CA ILE A 338 -7.40 -10.94 6.01
C ILE A 338 -6.22 -10.35 6.76
N SER A 339 -5.45 -11.20 7.43
CA SER A 339 -4.29 -10.84 8.24
C SER A 339 -3.07 -11.69 7.87
N THR A 340 -1.99 -11.52 8.59
CA THR A 340 -0.75 -12.25 8.33
C THR A 340 -0.79 -13.68 8.83
N GLN A 341 -1.38 -13.93 10.01
CA GLN A 341 -1.39 -15.26 10.61
C GLN A 341 -2.34 -16.21 9.89
N ASP A 342 -3.56 -15.78 9.62
CA ASP A 342 -4.52 -16.56 8.85
C ASP A 342 -3.98 -16.90 7.46
N THR A 343 -3.30 -15.95 6.80
CA THR A 343 -2.66 -16.17 5.51
C THR A 343 -1.59 -17.26 5.59
N VAL A 344 -0.72 -17.22 6.60
CA VAL A 344 0.35 -18.23 6.77
C VAL A 344 -0.23 -19.61 6.98
N ILE A 345 -1.19 -19.75 7.91
CA ILE A 345 -1.74 -21.07 8.27
C ILE A 345 -2.65 -21.60 7.16
N ALA A 346 -3.45 -20.74 6.52
CA ALA A 346 -4.31 -21.17 5.42
C ALA A 346 -3.51 -21.62 4.20
N LEU A 347 -2.43 -20.92 3.85
CA LEU A 347 -1.53 -21.34 2.78
C LEU A 347 -0.81 -22.67 3.11
N GLN A 348 -0.35 -22.84 4.36
CA GLN A 348 0.20 -24.12 4.82
C GLN A 348 -0.82 -25.23 4.65
N ALA A 349 -2.05 -25.02 5.06
CA ALA A 349 -3.12 -26.01 5.03
C ALA A 349 -3.52 -26.36 3.59
N LEU A 350 -3.73 -25.37 2.74
CA LEU A 350 -4.09 -25.57 1.33
C LEU A 350 -2.97 -26.24 0.55
N THR A 351 -1.70 -25.85 0.79
CA THR A 351 -0.54 -26.51 0.17
C THR A 351 -0.50 -27.98 0.55
N ARG A 352 -0.69 -28.31 1.84
CA ARG A 352 -0.69 -29.69 2.31
C ARG A 352 -1.89 -30.50 1.79
N TYR A 353 -3.06 -29.86 1.68
CA TYR A 353 -4.23 -30.50 1.08
C TYR A 353 -3.94 -30.83 -0.40
N SER A 354 -3.40 -29.89 -1.15
CA SER A 354 -3.08 -30.08 -2.56
C SER A 354 -2.06 -31.22 -2.76
N ASP A 355 -1.04 -31.31 -1.89
CA ASP A 355 -0.05 -32.41 -1.91
C ASP A 355 -0.70 -33.79 -1.67
N MET A 356 -1.69 -33.87 -0.78
CA MET A 356 -2.34 -35.14 -0.42
C MET A 356 -3.51 -35.53 -1.34
N ALA A 357 -4.28 -34.53 -1.83
CA ALA A 357 -5.47 -34.75 -2.64
C ALA A 357 -5.14 -34.90 -4.15
N HIS A 358 -4.08 -34.19 -4.61
CA HIS A 358 -3.73 -34.11 -6.01
C HIS A 358 -2.28 -34.59 -6.20
N SER A 359 -2.11 -35.88 -6.49
CA SER A 359 -0.80 -36.45 -6.85
C SER A 359 -0.37 -35.95 -8.24
N GLY A 360 -0.06 -34.66 -8.34
CA GLY A 360 0.68 -34.02 -9.43
C GLY A 360 0.30 -34.35 -10.86
N GLY A 361 -0.37 -33.47 -11.55
CA GLY A 361 0.14 -33.20 -12.86
C GLY A 361 -0.77 -33.22 -14.06
N ASP A 362 -1.87 -33.87 -14.15
CA ASP A 362 -2.60 -33.88 -15.43
C ASP A 362 -3.89 -33.08 -15.36
N ILE A 363 -3.71 -31.73 -15.38
CA ILE A 363 -4.85 -30.86 -15.61
C ILE A 363 -5.20 -30.88 -17.10
N ASP A 364 -6.45 -31.18 -17.39
CA ASP A 364 -7.11 -31.00 -18.69
C ASP A 364 -8.54 -30.57 -18.43
N LEU A 365 -8.73 -29.26 -18.19
CA LEU A 365 -9.99 -28.68 -17.79
C LEU A 365 -10.38 -27.56 -18.76
N SER A 366 -11.53 -27.69 -19.37
CA SER A 366 -12.09 -26.70 -20.30
C SER A 366 -13.21 -25.93 -19.60
N CYS A 367 -13.10 -24.62 -19.57
CA CYS A 367 -14.07 -23.71 -18.93
C CYS A 367 -14.68 -22.75 -19.95
N VAL A 368 -16.00 -22.60 -19.87
CA VAL A 368 -16.78 -21.64 -20.65
C VAL A 368 -17.47 -20.69 -19.67
N VAL A 369 -17.33 -19.39 -19.86
CA VAL A 369 -17.99 -18.36 -19.05
C VAL A 369 -18.89 -17.52 -19.95
N THR A 370 -20.13 -17.32 -19.51
CA THR A 370 -21.15 -16.53 -20.22
C THR A 370 -21.78 -15.52 -19.30
N SER A 371 -22.25 -14.40 -19.84
CA SER A 371 -23.01 -13.38 -19.10
C SER A 371 -24.51 -13.54 -19.35
N THR A 372 -25.31 -13.24 -18.34
CA THR A 372 -26.78 -13.18 -18.51
C THR A 372 -27.28 -11.79 -18.95
N VAL A 373 -26.40 -10.77 -18.87
CA VAL A 373 -26.74 -9.39 -19.28
C VAL A 373 -26.31 -9.10 -20.70
N ASP A 374 -25.23 -9.70 -21.15
CA ASP A 374 -24.69 -9.58 -22.48
C ASP A 374 -24.58 -10.97 -23.12
N GLU A 375 -25.56 -11.33 -23.94
CA GLU A 375 -25.61 -12.63 -24.62
C GLU A 375 -24.44 -12.83 -25.59
N SER A 376 -23.79 -11.75 -26.04
CA SER A 376 -22.60 -11.82 -26.90
C SER A 376 -21.33 -12.18 -26.15
N PHE A 377 -21.33 -12.02 -24.82
CA PHE A 377 -20.17 -12.35 -24.01
C PHE A 377 -20.06 -13.85 -23.80
N ARG A 378 -19.02 -14.43 -24.37
CA ARG A 378 -18.64 -15.84 -24.21
C ARG A 378 -17.11 -15.92 -24.17
N PHE A 379 -16.58 -16.43 -23.07
CA PHE A 379 -15.14 -16.65 -22.90
C PHE A 379 -14.90 -18.14 -22.69
N GLU A 380 -13.95 -18.70 -23.43
CA GLU A 380 -13.54 -20.09 -23.32
C GLU A 380 -12.05 -20.20 -23.03
N HIS A 381 -11.69 -21.04 -22.08
CA HIS A 381 -10.30 -21.33 -21.77
C HIS A 381 -10.10 -22.80 -21.39
N ARG A 382 -9.04 -23.41 -21.93
CA ARG A 382 -8.64 -24.77 -21.58
C ARG A 382 -7.31 -24.73 -20.81
N PHE A 383 -7.33 -25.27 -19.61
CA PHE A 383 -6.17 -25.46 -18.78
C PHE A 383 -5.49 -26.78 -19.11
N LEU A 384 -4.18 -26.70 -19.38
CA LEU A 384 -3.28 -27.79 -19.63
C LEU A 384 -2.05 -27.61 -18.73
N PRO A 385 -1.21 -28.66 -18.48
CA PRO A 385 -0.06 -28.53 -17.58
C PRO A 385 0.89 -27.37 -17.89
N HIS A 386 1.06 -27.01 -19.16
CA HIS A 386 1.97 -25.95 -19.57
C HIS A 386 1.42 -24.53 -19.39
N ASN A 387 0.10 -24.37 -19.23
CA ASN A 387 -0.55 -23.05 -19.06
C ASN A 387 -1.35 -22.92 -17.75
N ALA A 388 -1.32 -23.93 -16.88
CA ALA A 388 -2.08 -23.95 -15.63
C ALA A 388 -1.78 -22.74 -14.72
N LEU A 389 -0.54 -22.25 -14.69
CA LEU A 389 -0.15 -21.06 -13.93
C LEU A 389 -0.35 -19.74 -14.68
N VAL A 390 -0.76 -19.78 -15.95
CA VAL A 390 -0.99 -18.57 -16.71
C VAL A 390 -2.35 -18.00 -16.34
N GLN A 391 -2.34 -16.93 -15.55
CA GLN A 391 -3.55 -16.17 -15.23
C GLN A 391 -4.16 -15.59 -16.50
N ARG A 392 -5.45 -15.74 -16.63
CA ARG A 392 -6.24 -15.11 -17.67
C ARG A 392 -7.13 -14.06 -17.02
N GLU A 393 -6.96 -12.82 -17.42
CA GLU A 393 -7.80 -11.71 -17.00
C GLU A 393 -8.61 -11.19 -18.19
N ILE A 394 -9.90 -11.00 -17.96
CA ILE A 394 -10.80 -10.44 -18.96
C ILE A 394 -11.82 -9.52 -18.30
N ALA A 395 -12.05 -8.36 -18.91
CA ALA A 395 -13.14 -7.49 -18.51
C ALA A 395 -14.48 -8.17 -18.80
N VAL A 396 -15.40 -8.14 -17.83
CA VAL A 396 -16.71 -8.79 -17.93
C VAL A 396 -17.82 -7.77 -17.71
N PRO A 397 -19.00 -8.01 -18.34
CA PRO A 397 -20.18 -7.18 -18.14
C PRO A 397 -20.66 -7.18 -16.70
N VAL A 398 -20.97 -5.99 -16.18
CA VAL A 398 -21.54 -5.77 -14.84
C VAL A 398 -23.05 -5.66 -14.93
N GLY A 399 -23.78 -5.98 -13.86
CA GLY A 399 -25.24 -5.82 -13.76
C GLY A 399 -26.03 -7.11 -13.68
N GLY A 400 -25.39 -8.25 -13.82
CA GLY A 400 -26.03 -9.56 -13.69
C GLY A 400 -25.06 -10.71 -13.48
N PRO A 401 -25.56 -11.92 -13.25
CA PRO A 401 -24.72 -13.06 -12.97
C PRO A 401 -23.92 -13.54 -14.20
N LEU A 402 -22.68 -13.93 -13.95
CA LEU A 402 -21.88 -14.75 -14.84
C LEU A 402 -22.15 -16.23 -14.54
N ARG A 403 -22.23 -17.04 -15.58
CA ARG A 403 -22.35 -18.50 -15.48
C ARG A 403 -21.08 -19.12 -16.03
N SER A 404 -20.47 -20.01 -15.27
CA SER A 404 -19.37 -20.81 -15.73
C SER A 404 -19.76 -22.29 -15.81
N GLN A 405 -19.27 -22.95 -16.83
CA GLN A 405 -19.34 -24.40 -16.99
C GLN A 405 -17.92 -24.89 -17.27
N CYS A 406 -17.44 -25.77 -16.41
CA CYS A 406 -16.10 -26.36 -16.57
C CYS A 406 -16.22 -27.87 -16.64
N GLU A 407 -15.52 -28.48 -17.61
CA GLU A 407 -15.54 -29.92 -17.89
C GLU A 407 -14.13 -30.46 -18.05
N GLY A 408 -13.87 -31.62 -17.47
CA GLY A 408 -12.58 -32.29 -17.56
C GLY A 408 -12.01 -32.72 -16.24
N LYS A 409 -10.69 -32.72 -16.11
CA LYS A 409 -9.95 -33.16 -14.93
C LYS A 409 -9.02 -32.08 -14.43
N GLY A 410 -9.03 -31.85 -13.13
CA GLY A 410 -8.10 -30.94 -12.44
C GLY A 410 -8.80 -29.86 -11.64
N THR A 411 -7.98 -28.99 -11.04
CA THR A 411 -8.45 -27.87 -10.23
C THR A 411 -8.14 -26.54 -10.91
N ALA A 412 -9.10 -25.64 -10.91
CA ALA A 412 -8.90 -24.27 -11.32
C ALA A 412 -9.63 -23.30 -10.37
N LYS A 413 -9.19 -22.07 -10.31
CA LYS A 413 -9.85 -21.02 -9.57
C LYS A 413 -10.45 -19.99 -10.52
N LEU A 414 -11.70 -19.67 -10.27
CA LEU A 414 -12.45 -18.63 -10.92
C LEU A 414 -12.64 -17.51 -9.92
N ALA A 415 -12.18 -16.30 -10.21
CA ALA A 415 -12.37 -15.14 -9.34
C ALA A 415 -12.84 -13.94 -10.15
N VAL A 416 -13.78 -13.18 -9.60
CA VAL A 416 -14.21 -11.91 -10.18
C VAL A 416 -13.95 -10.80 -9.18
N ARG A 417 -13.29 -9.75 -9.62
CA ARG A 417 -13.12 -8.49 -8.91
C ARG A 417 -14.00 -7.43 -9.51
N MET A 418 -15.02 -7.01 -8.78
CA MET A 418 -15.86 -5.88 -9.13
C MET A 418 -15.42 -4.64 -8.36
N LYS A 419 -15.15 -3.54 -9.06
CA LYS A 419 -14.81 -2.24 -8.48
C LYS A 419 -15.93 -1.26 -8.75
N PHE A 420 -16.30 -0.48 -7.75
CA PHE A 420 -17.26 0.61 -7.88
C PHE A 420 -17.00 1.69 -6.83
N SER A 421 -17.53 2.89 -7.05
CA SER A 421 -17.55 3.97 -6.08
C SER A 421 -18.96 4.20 -5.57
N ARG A 422 -19.09 4.47 -4.27
CA ARG A 422 -20.37 4.87 -3.68
C ARG A 422 -20.18 6.08 -2.75
N LEU A 423 -21.22 6.82 -2.53
CA LEU A 423 -21.25 7.86 -1.52
C LEU A 423 -21.23 7.24 -0.13
N PRO A 424 -20.55 7.87 0.86
CA PRO A 424 -20.61 7.42 2.24
C PRO A 424 -22.04 7.32 2.73
N SER A 425 -22.38 6.25 3.43
CA SER A 425 -23.69 6.05 4.04
C SER A 425 -23.62 6.24 5.55
N SER A 426 -24.76 6.42 6.20
CA SER A 426 -24.86 6.48 7.67
C SER A 426 -24.43 5.19 8.37
N HIS A 427 -24.32 4.08 7.62
CA HIS A 427 -23.86 2.79 8.11
C HIS A 427 -22.32 2.62 8.06
N ASP A 428 -21.61 3.56 7.41
CA ASP A 428 -20.14 3.58 7.38
C ASP A 428 -19.61 4.17 8.70
N VAL A 429 -19.82 3.47 9.79
CA VAL A 429 -19.38 3.91 11.12
C VAL A 429 -17.87 3.77 11.21
N CYS A 430 -17.18 4.90 11.29
CA CYS A 430 -15.75 4.94 11.58
C CYS A 430 -15.52 4.56 13.06
N PRO A 431 -14.85 3.43 13.37
CA PRO A 431 -14.60 3.03 14.75
C PRO A 431 -13.48 3.83 15.42
N PHE A 432 -12.93 4.85 14.74
CA PHE A 432 -11.91 5.74 15.28
C PHE A 432 -12.33 7.20 15.17
N ASN A 433 -12.09 7.96 16.21
CA ASN A 433 -12.13 9.42 16.14
C ASN A 433 -10.74 9.92 15.72
N VAL A 434 -10.64 10.47 14.52
CA VAL A 434 -9.39 10.99 13.95
C VAL A 434 -9.51 12.49 13.80
N THR A 435 -8.66 13.24 14.50
CA THR A 435 -8.56 14.70 14.41
C THR A 435 -7.19 15.11 13.91
N TYR A 436 -7.11 16.22 13.18
CA TYR A 436 -5.84 16.72 12.66
C TYR A 436 -5.76 18.23 12.70
N ASN A 437 -4.52 18.75 12.72
CA ASN A 437 -4.19 20.14 12.55
C ASN A 437 -2.88 20.25 11.76
N ALA A 438 -2.94 20.91 10.61
CA ALA A 438 -1.77 21.24 9.83
C ALA A 438 -1.53 22.76 9.90
N ARG A 439 -0.30 23.18 10.18
CA ARG A 439 0.08 24.59 10.30
C ARG A 439 1.46 24.85 9.73
N GLU A 440 1.71 26.10 9.32
CA GLU A 440 3.05 26.53 8.96
C GLU A 440 3.95 26.51 10.22
N ALA A 441 5.11 25.87 10.13
CA ALA A 441 6.07 25.94 11.20
C ALA A 441 6.65 27.36 11.28
N ARG A 442 6.46 28.03 12.41
CA ARG A 442 7.07 29.33 12.64
C ARG A 442 8.61 29.17 12.58
N THR A 443 9.23 29.76 11.58
CA THR A 443 10.67 29.91 11.46
C THR A 443 11.17 30.90 12.52
N GLY A 444 11.28 30.46 13.76
CA GLY A 444 11.64 31.36 14.87
C GLY A 444 11.81 30.65 16.20
N LEU A 445 11.88 29.34 16.24
CA LEU A 445 12.30 28.65 17.46
C LEU A 445 13.82 28.64 17.52
N GLU A 446 14.34 29.63 18.26
CA GLU A 446 15.67 29.58 18.85
C GLU A 446 15.91 28.19 19.46
N VAL A 447 16.99 27.55 19.02
CA VAL A 447 17.61 26.49 19.78
C VAL A 447 18.20 27.15 21.03
N THR A 448 17.42 27.23 22.10
CA THR A 448 17.93 27.53 23.43
C THR A 448 18.68 26.30 23.93
N GLY A 449 19.89 26.14 23.44
CA GLY A 449 20.88 25.28 24.06
C GLY A 449 21.50 26.01 25.25
N ILE A 450 20.98 25.80 26.45
CA ILE A 450 21.67 26.13 27.68
C ILE A 450 22.69 25.02 27.96
N GLY A 451 23.94 25.32 27.75
CA GLY A 451 25.05 24.45 28.08
C GLY A 451 26.37 25.20 27.95
N ARG A 452 26.66 26.07 28.91
CA ARG A 452 28.04 26.60 29.09
C ARG A 452 28.95 25.44 29.49
N SER A 453 29.90 25.07 28.66
CA SER A 453 31.19 24.53 29.09
C SER A 453 32.29 24.89 28.11
N ARG A 454 33.42 25.16 28.68
CA ARG A 454 34.61 25.82 28.12
C ARG A 454 35.41 24.93 27.16
N VAL A 455 35.90 25.63 26.13
CA VAL A 455 37.25 25.47 25.47
C VAL A 455 37.60 24.09 24.89
N GLY A 456 37.59 24.04 23.57
CA GLY A 456 38.27 23.02 22.77
C GLY A 456 38.30 23.44 21.30
N ILE A 457 39.49 23.58 20.77
CA ILE A 457 39.83 24.00 19.40
C ILE A 457 39.12 23.08 18.38
N ILE A 458 38.26 23.63 17.50
CA ILE A 458 37.60 22.91 16.42
C ILE A 458 38.35 23.20 15.10
N PRO A 459 38.75 22.14 14.35
CA PRO A 459 39.25 22.31 12.98
C PRO A 459 38.15 22.78 12.03
N ARG A 460 38.48 23.71 11.14
CA ARG A 460 37.67 24.16 10.02
C ARG A 460 37.43 22.99 9.07
N SER A 461 36.19 22.72 8.81
CA SER A 461 35.50 22.29 7.57
C SER A 461 34.46 21.22 7.83
N THR A 462 33.23 21.68 7.92
CA THR A 462 32.03 20.99 7.36
C THR A 462 30.89 21.97 7.52
N THR A 463 30.53 22.67 6.46
CA THR A 463 29.25 23.37 6.34
C THR A 463 28.15 22.30 6.39
N THR A 464 27.55 22.15 7.52
CA THR A 464 26.40 21.26 7.72
C THR A 464 25.21 21.76 6.91
N SER A 465 24.48 20.84 6.29
CA SER A 465 23.26 21.07 5.50
C SER A 465 22.21 21.98 6.18
N ALA A 466 22.25 22.11 7.49
CA ALA A 466 21.40 23.03 8.27
C ALA A 466 21.73 24.54 8.03
N GLN A 467 22.95 24.88 7.63
CA GLN A 467 23.31 26.26 7.31
C GLN A 467 22.96 26.67 5.87
N MET A 468 22.83 25.70 4.95
CA MET A 468 22.30 25.95 3.60
C MET A 468 20.79 26.18 3.60
N ALA A 469 20.03 25.62 4.54
CA ALA A 469 18.58 25.80 4.66
C ALA A 469 18.19 27.25 5.04
N ARG A 470 19.02 27.98 5.74
CA ARG A 470 18.77 29.40 6.12
C ARG A 470 18.79 30.39 4.96
N ALA A 471 19.32 30.01 3.80
CA ALA A 471 19.47 30.91 2.65
C ALA A 471 18.31 30.91 1.64
N LYS A 472 17.30 30.01 1.77
CA LYS A 472 16.27 29.79 0.73
C LYS A 472 14.81 29.78 1.19
N GLY A 473 14.46 30.25 2.39
CA GLY A 473 13.06 30.37 2.81
C GLY A 473 12.25 29.07 2.62
N ASP A 474 12.79 27.93 3.09
CA ASP A 474 12.14 26.64 2.92
C ASP A 474 10.84 26.62 3.75
N PHE A 475 9.73 26.34 3.10
CA PHE A 475 8.44 26.17 3.75
C PHE A 475 8.42 24.83 4.49
N VAL A 476 8.12 24.88 5.79
CA VAL A 476 7.95 23.71 6.64
C VAL A 476 6.54 23.69 7.20
N ALA A 477 5.81 22.61 6.97
CA ALA A 477 4.50 22.36 7.57
C ALA A 477 4.67 21.47 8.81
N THR A 478 4.02 21.83 9.91
CA THR A 478 3.84 20.97 11.07
C THR A 478 2.49 20.29 10.97
N ILE A 479 2.48 18.96 10.94
CA ILE A 479 1.28 18.14 10.84
C ILE A 479 1.11 17.43 12.18
N ARG A 480 0.03 17.75 12.90
CA ARG A 480 -0.40 17.09 14.14
C ARG A 480 -1.69 16.35 13.88
N PHE A 481 -1.78 15.14 14.34
CA PHE A 481 -2.99 14.33 14.29
C PHE A 481 -3.15 13.54 15.57
N CYS A 482 -4.39 13.23 15.91
CA CYS A 482 -4.75 12.43 17.07
C CYS A 482 -5.74 11.36 16.66
N ALA A 483 -5.65 10.19 17.27
CA ALA A 483 -6.56 9.08 17.07
C ALA A 483 -7.02 8.50 18.40
N ARG A 484 -8.30 8.09 18.46
CA ARG A 484 -8.91 7.40 19.60
C ARG A 484 -9.89 6.36 19.08
N TYR A 485 -9.92 5.20 19.69
CA TYR A 485 -10.93 4.18 19.41
C TYR A 485 -12.27 4.56 20.04
N THR A 486 -13.39 4.39 19.32
CA THR A 486 -14.71 4.89 19.78
C THR A 486 -15.56 3.83 20.49
N GLN A 487 -15.13 2.57 20.49
CA GLN A 487 -15.83 1.50 21.18
C GLN A 487 -15.33 1.32 22.61
N ASN A 488 -16.08 0.62 23.44
CA ASN A 488 -15.81 0.46 24.89
C ASN A 488 -14.57 -0.37 25.25
N THR A 489 -13.85 -0.86 24.24
CA THR A 489 -12.62 -1.65 24.41
C THR A 489 -11.44 -0.90 23.77
N ARG A 490 -10.26 -1.47 23.82
CA ARG A 490 -9.09 -1.00 23.09
C ARG A 490 -8.88 -1.87 21.84
N THR A 491 -8.18 -1.34 20.86
CA THR A 491 -7.72 -2.15 19.72
C THR A 491 -6.64 -3.15 20.15
N ASN A 492 -6.30 -4.08 19.27
CA ASN A 492 -5.02 -4.77 19.27
C ASN A 492 -3.94 -3.80 18.75
N MET A 493 -2.90 -4.30 18.08
CA MET A 493 -1.90 -3.43 17.45
C MET A 493 -2.57 -2.46 16.47
N GLY A 494 -2.39 -1.15 16.72
CA GLY A 494 -2.94 -0.10 15.86
C GLY A 494 -1.93 0.37 14.83
N ILE A 495 -2.40 0.65 13.63
CA ILE A 495 -1.60 1.27 12.57
C ILE A 495 -2.21 2.63 12.23
N ILE A 496 -1.34 3.65 12.14
CA ILE A 496 -1.71 4.96 11.62
C ILE A 496 -0.79 5.30 10.46
N ASP A 497 -1.35 5.31 9.26
CA ASP A 497 -0.65 5.66 8.02
C ASP A 497 -1.04 7.07 7.61
N VAL A 498 -0.08 7.99 7.63
CA VAL A 498 -0.27 9.42 7.36
C VAL A 498 0.39 9.77 6.05
N GLY A 499 -0.39 10.02 5.02
CA GLY A 499 0.11 10.46 3.72
C GLY A 499 0.80 11.82 3.81
N LEU A 500 1.79 12.06 2.95
CA LEU A 500 2.45 13.36 2.80
C LEU A 500 1.90 14.10 1.58
N TYR A 501 1.77 15.42 1.66
CA TYR A 501 1.40 16.23 0.51
C TYR A 501 2.39 16.04 -0.65
N SER A 502 1.89 16.05 -1.87
CA SER A 502 2.74 16.02 -3.05
C SER A 502 3.77 17.16 -3.01
N GLY A 503 5.04 16.82 -3.26
CA GLY A 503 6.16 17.78 -3.20
C GLY A 503 6.72 18.04 -1.81
N PHE A 504 6.23 17.35 -0.77
CA PHE A 504 6.75 17.43 0.59
C PHE A 504 7.54 16.18 0.96
N VAL A 505 8.55 16.37 1.78
CA VAL A 505 9.36 15.30 2.38
C VAL A 505 9.39 15.47 3.89
N LEU A 506 9.50 14.36 4.59
CA LEU A 506 9.59 14.35 6.04
C LEU A 506 10.89 14.98 6.54
N VAL A 507 10.79 15.72 7.65
CA VAL A 507 11.94 16.18 8.42
C VAL A 507 12.11 15.27 9.64
N SER A 508 13.06 14.33 9.57
CA SER A 508 13.16 13.17 10.46
C SER A 508 13.56 13.44 11.92
N ASN A 509 14.12 14.61 12.25
CA ASN A 509 14.78 14.87 13.54
C ASN A 509 13.86 14.85 14.77
N ARG A 510 12.53 14.78 14.63
CA ARG A 510 11.58 14.77 15.75
C ARG A 510 10.87 13.43 15.96
N LEU A 511 10.89 12.53 15.00
CA LEU A 511 10.16 11.27 15.13
C LEU A 511 10.83 10.31 16.11
N GLU A 512 12.14 10.25 16.12
CA GLU A 512 12.89 9.44 17.08
C GLU A 512 12.68 9.95 18.51
N ASP A 513 12.78 11.29 18.71
CA ASP A 513 12.52 11.91 20.02
C ASP A 513 11.08 11.63 20.49
N MET A 514 10.11 11.62 19.57
CA MET A 514 8.71 11.38 19.90
C MET A 514 8.49 9.94 20.39
N VAL A 515 9.08 8.94 19.73
CA VAL A 515 8.99 7.53 20.16
C VAL A 515 9.67 7.32 21.50
N GLN A 516 10.82 7.97 21.73
CA GLN A 516 11.57 7.88 22.99
C GLN A 516 10.91 8.63 24.16
N THR A 517 10.18 9.71 23.88
CA THR A 517 9.51 10.53 24.91
C THR A 517 8.06 10.15 25.14
N ASP A 518 7.52 9.15 24.44
CA ASP A 518 6.16 8.64 24.70
C ASP A 518 6.12 7.95 26.09
N HIS A 519 5.66 8.69 27.08
CA HIS A 519 5.54 8.23 28.48
C HIS A 519 4.57 7.04 28.63
N LEU A 520 3.72 6.80 27.66
CA LEU A 520 2.74 5.68 27.65
C LEU A 520 3.25 4.46 26.90
N HIS A 521 4.41 4.57 26.25
CA HIS A 521 4.99 3.52 25.39
C HIS A 521 3.98 2.91 24.39
N LEU A 522 3.08 3.72 23.89
CA LEU A 522 2.06 3.27 22.94
C LEU A 522 2.59 3.24 21.50
N VAL A 523 3.42 4.21 21.12
CA VAL A 523 4.09 4.24 19.81
C VAL A 523 5.36 3.41 19.90
N GLN A 524 5.36 2.26 19.25
CA GLN A 524 6.47 1.31 19.31
C GLN A 524 7.52 1.57 18.23
N ARG A 525 7.06 1.99 17.06
CA ARG A 525 7.91 2.17 15.89
C ARG A 525 7.25 3.11 14.87
N TYR A 526 8.05 3.68 13.99
CA TYR A 526 7.58 4.34 12.78
C TYR A 526 8.38 3.89 11.56
N GLU A 527 7.77 3.99 10.40
CA GLU A 527 8.40 3.78 9.10
C GLU A 527 8.13 4.96 8.19
N VAL A 528 9.11 5.31 7.38
CA VAL A 528 9.00 6.40 6.41
C VAL A 528 8.99 5.80 5.01
N SER A 529 7.88 5.98 4.30
CA SER A 529 7.79 5.67 2.88
C SER A 529 8.01 6.93 2.05
N GLN A 530 8.06 6.79 0.73
CA GLN A 530 8.18 7.96 -0.16
C GLN A 530 7.01 8.94 -0.05
N ARG A 531 5.83 8.47 0.37
CA ARG A 531 4.58 9.24 0.36
C ARG A 531 3.81 9.23 1.66
N SER A 532 4.28 8.52 2.67
CA SER A 532 3.61 8.45 3.98
C SER A 532 4.58 8.17 5.11
N VAL A 533 4.09 8.39 6.33
CA VAL A 533 4.71 7.99 7.58
C VAL A 533 3.75 7.03 8.26
N ILE A 534 4.22 5.83 8.56
CA ILE A 534 3.45 4.77 9.17
C ILE A 534 3.88 4.62 10.61
N PHE A 535 2.94 4.72 11.54
CA PHE A 535 3.17 4.54 12.98
C PHE A 535 2.58 3.22 13.43
N TYR A 536 3.37 2.45 14.18
CA TYR A 536 2.99 1.19 14.80
C TYR A 536 2.77 1.41 16.29
N LEU A 537 1.54 1.13 16.74
CA LEU A 537 1.13 1.34 18.10
C LEU A 537 0.81 0.01 18.79
N ASP A 538 1.20 -0.13 20.07
CA ASP A 538 0.79 -1.29 20.88
C ASP A 538 -0.73 -1.45 20.90
N ARG A 539 -1.45 -0.34 20.97
CA ARG A 539 -2.90 -0.26 20.91
C ARG A 539 -3.35 1.18 20.66
N ILE A 540 -4.59 1.33 20.21
CA ILE A 540 -5.28 2.62 20.22
C ILE A 540 -6.33 2.57 21.34
N PRO A 541 -6.18 3.38 22.42
CA PRO A 541 -7.11 3.36 23.56
C PRO A 541 -8.46 3.98 23.20
N ALA A 542 -9.48 3.64 24.01
CA ALA A 542 -10.82 4.19 23.88
C ALA A 542 -11.06 5.43 24.76
N ASP A 543 -10.29 5.59 25.80
CA ASP A 543 -10.46 6.59 26.87
C ASP A 543 -9.61 7.86 26.68
N GLN A 544 -8.61 7.81 25.80
CA GLN A 544 -7.72 8.95 25.56
C GLN A 544 -7.28 9.07 24.10
N ASP A 545 -6.99 10.30 23.68
CA ASP A 545 -6.44 10.57 22.35
C ASP A 545 -4.92 10.30 22.33
N ILE A 546 -4.45 9.54 21.36
CA ILE A 546 -3.02 9.45 21.04
C ILE A 546 -2.72 10.48 19.99
N CYS A 547 -1.86 11.45 20.30
CA CYS A 547 -1.50 12.52 19.40
C CYS A 547 -0.04 12.42 18.96
N MET A 548 0.20 12.60 17.67
CA MET A 548 1.52 12.62 17.07
C MET A 548 1.69 13.88 16.23
N GLU A 549 2.94 14.35 16.12
CA GLU A 549 3.27 15.56 15.37
C GLU A 549 4.60 15.37 14.64
N PHE A 550 4.65 15.73 13.37
CA PHE A 550 5.89 15.77 12.61
C PHE A 550 5.96 16.97 11.68
N ASN A 551 7.16 17.27 11.23
CA ASN A 551 7.43 18.33 10.28
C ASN A 551 7.67 17.77 8.89
N ALA A 552 7.04 18.39 7.89
CA ALA A 552 7.26 18.10 6.48
C ALA A 552 7.78 19.36 5.77
N ARG A 553 8.88 19.24 5.04
CA ARG A 553 9.50 20.31 4.27
C ARG A 553 9.09 20.20 2.81
N ARG A 554 8.73 21.33 2.22
CA ARG A 554 8.45 21.37 0.79
C ARG A 554 9.78 21.36 0.00
N GLU A 555 9.96 20.34 -0.81
CA GLU A 555 11.09 20.28 -1.78
C GLU A 555 10.67 20.78 -3.15
N ILE A 556 9.48 20.41 -3.60
CA ILE A 556 8.96 20.74 -4.92
C ILE A 556 7.66 21.54 -4.75
N HIS A 557 7.50 22.59 -5.52
CA HIS A 557 6.23 23.31 -5.61
C HIS A 557 5.30 22.58 -6.57
N VAL A 558 4.17 22.14 -6.03
CA VAL A 558 3.13 21.45 -6.81
C VAL A 558 1.88 22.33 -6.85
N GLY A 559 1.27 22.45 -8.02
CA GLY A 559 -0.04 23.08 -8.17
C GLY A 559 -1.17 22.12 -7.80
N ASN A 560 -2.27 22.65 -7.33
CA ASN A 560 -3.50 21.90 -7.01
C ASN A 560 -3.26 20.69 -6.10
N VAL A 561 -2.53 20.91 -4.98
CA VAL A 561 -2.25 19.85 -4.01
C VAL A 561 -3.57 19.38 -3.41
N GLN A 562 -3.86 18.12 -3.58
CA GLN A 562 -5.07 17.48 -3.07
C GLN A 562 -4.96 17.12 -1.59
N PRO A 563 -6.09 16.98 -0.87
CA PRO A 563 -6.11 16.41 0.47
C PRO A 563 -5.46 15.03 0.50
N VAL A 564 -4.78 14.72 1.59
CA VAL A 564 -4.10 13.44 1.79
C VAL A 564 -4.74 12.66 2.93
N ALA A 565 -4.69 11.34 2.82
CA ALA A 565 -5.33 10.46 3.77
C ALA A 565 -4.51 10.27 5.05
N ILE A 566 -5.21 10.20 6.17
CA ILE A 566 -4.78 9.58 7.42
C ILE A 566 -5.62 8.34 7.56
N ARG A 567 -5.01 7.16 7.45
CA ARG A 567 -5.68 5.88 7.63
C ARG A 567 -5.33 5.30 8.99
N VAL A 568 -6.36 4.94 9.75
CA VAL A 568 -6.22 4.32 11.08
C VAL A 568 -6.93 2.97 11.05
N TYR A 569 -6.28 1.92 11.50
CA TYR A 569 -6.89 0.59 11.53
C TYR A 569 -6.26 -0.32 12.59
N ASP A 570 -7.01 -1.35 12.98
CA ASP A 570 -6.50 -2.46 13.79
C ASP A 570 -5.79 -3.46 12.86
N TYR A 571 -4.54 -3.77 13.15
CA TYR A 571 -3.70 -4.63 12.30
C TYR A 571 -4.28 -6.05 12.15
N TYR A 572 -4.87 -6.60 13.24
CA TYR A 572 -5.47 -7.94 13.24
C TYR A 572 -6.94 -7.97 12.81
N SER A 573 -7.56 -6.79 12.68
CA SER A 573 -8.93 -6.61 12.22
C SER A 573 -8.96 -5.41 11.25
N PRO A 574 -8.41 -5.54 10.02
CA PRO A 574 -8.29 -4.42 9.09
C PRO A 574 -9.63 -3.86 8.58
N ASP A 575 -10.72 -4.61 8.75
CA ASP A 575 -12.10 -4.17 8.58
C ASP A 575 -12.45 -3.03 9.53
N LYS A 576 -11.89 -3.03 10.74
CA LYS A 576 -11.97 -1.91 11.70
C LYS A 576 -11.00 -0.83 11.28
N SER A 577 -11.35 -0.08 10.24
CA SER A 577 -10.53 0.99 9.70
C SER A 577 -11.30 2.28 9.52
N CYS A 578 -10.56 3.39 9.53
CA CYS A 578 -11.08 4.72 9.24
C CYS A 578 -10.09 5.50 8.40
N THR A 579 -10.58 6.22 7.41
CA THR A 579 -9.78 7.14 6.61
C THR A 579 -10.33 8.54 6.76
N SER A 580 -9.50 9.46 7.24
CA SER A 580 -9.76 10.89 7.29
C SER A 580 -8.84 11.60 6.31
N PHE A 581 -9.28 12.74 5.77
CA PHE A 581 -8.46 13.51 4.82
C PHE A 581 -8.10 14.87 5.43
N TYR A 582 -6.82 15.20 5.44
CA TYR A 582 -6.39 16.52 5.85
C TYR A 582 -6.02 17.38 4.65
N HIS A 583 -6.52 18.63 4.71
CA HIS A 583 -6.42 19.57 3.61
C HIS A 583 -5.06 20.27 3.59
N PRO A 584 -4.54 20.63 2.40
CA PRO A 584 -3.36 21.47 2.29
C PRO A 584 -3.55 22.82 2.98
N LEU A 585 -2.45 23.38 3.49
CA LEU A 585 -2.46 24.72 4.08
C LEU A 585 -2.76 25.76 3.00
N GLU A 586 -3.71 26.65 3.26
CA GLU A 586 -4.07 27.72 2.35
C GLU A 586 -2.91 28.72 2.17
N GLY A 587 -2.74 29.23 0.97
CA GLY A 587 -1.93 30.42 0.63
C GLY A 587 -0.46 30.14 0.28
N ASN A 588 0.32 29.45 1.10
CA ASN A 588 1.77 29.34 0.90
C ASN A 588 2.27 27.96 0.45
N THR A 589 1.42 26.95 0.47
CA THR A 589 1.76 25.56 0.15
C THR A 589 1.53 25.19 -1.29
N GLN A 590 0.67 25.95 -1.98
CA GLN A 590 0.23 25.61 -3.33
C GLN A 590 0.77 26.62 -4.35
N LEU A 591 1.17 26.15 -5.52
CA LEU A 591 1.19 27.00 -6.70
C LEU A 591 -0.27 27.17 -7.13
N PRO A 592 -0.80 28.41 -7.18
CA PRO A 592 -2.14 28.61 -7.68
C PRO A 592 -2.22 28.13 -9.10
N THR A 593 -3.14 27.23 -9.38
CA THR A 593 -3.38 26.70 -10.71
C THR A 593 -4.19 27.71 -11.49
N LEU A 594 -3.77 28.03 -12.71
CA LEU A 594 -4.55 28.83 -13.62
C LEU A 594 -5.52 27.92 -14.34
N CYS A 595 -6.79 28.00 -14.04
CA CYS A 595 -7.86 27.22 -14.68
C CYS A 595 -8.78 28.15 -15.47
N ASN A 596 -9.36 27.63 -16.54
CA ASN A 596 -10.40 28.35 -17.29
C ASN A 596 -11.80 27.93 -16.80
N SER A 597 -12.84 28.55 -17.37
CA SER A 597 -14.25 28.26 -17.06
C SER A 597 -14.72 26.84 -17.44
N ALA A 598 -13.91 26.09 -18.19
CA ALA A 598 -14.16 24.69 -18.56
C ALA A 598 -13.30 23.71 -17.71
N ASP A 599 -12.82 24.12 -16.54
CA ASP A 599 -11.96 23.37 -15.63
C ASP A 599 -10.64 22.82 -16.25
N GLN A 600 -10.23 23.41 -17.37
CA GLN A 600 -8.93 23.13 -17.95
C GLN A 600 -7.87 23.97 -17.22
N CYS A 601 -6.81 23.36 -16.73
CA CYS A 601 -5.83 24.02 -15.90
C CYS A 601 -4.41 23.93 -16.49
N ILE A 602 -3.62 24.99 -16.35
CA ILE A 602 -2.19 24.95 -16.63
C ILE A 602 -1.44 24.70 -15.33
N CYS A 603 -0.57 23.68 -15.33
CA CYS A 603 0.42 23.47 -14.29
C CYS A 603 1.61 24.42 -14.52
N PRO A 604 1.81 25.43 -13.64
CA PRO A 604 2.94 26.33 -13.77
C PRO A 604 4.25 25.60 -13.49
N SER A 605 5.28 25.83 -14.34
CA SER A 605 6.64 25.36 -14.06
C SER A 605 7.15 25.97 -12.74
N GLU A 606 7.91 25.22 -11.97
CA GLU A 606 8.53 25.72 -10.74
C GLU A 606 9.54 26.86 -11.03
N ARG A 607 10.21 26.79 -12.17
CA ARG A 607 11.27 27.73 -12.55
C ARG A 607 10.71 29.06 -13.04
N CYS A 608 11.43 30.13 -12.72
CA CYS A 608 11.10 31.49 -13.16
C CYS A 608 11.63 31.78 -14.56
N ALA A 609 11.02 32.74 -15.22
CA ALA A 609 11.58 33.27 -16.45
C ALA A 609 12.99 33.83 -16.24
N MET A 610 13.88 33.67 -17.24
CA MET A 610 15.27 34.05 -17.12
C MET A 610 15.43 35.57 -17.07
N CYS A 611 16.37 36.03 -16.23
CA CYS A 611 16.71 37.45 -16.12
C CYS A 611 17.66 37.97 -17.22
N ASN A 612 18.30 37.05 -17.94
CA ASN A 612 19.30 37.39 -18.92
C ASN A 612 18.67 37.71 -20.28
N ARG A 613 19.25 38.71 -20.97
CA ARG A 613 18.81 39.06 -22.31
C ARG A 613 19.25 38.01 -23.30
N GLU A 614 18.33 37.54 -24.09
CA GLU A 614 18.61 36.62 -25.18
C GLU A 614 19.23 37.31 -26.38
N ASN A 615 20.07 36.60 -27.13
CA ASN A 615 20.56 37.07 -28.42
C ASN A 615 19.47 36.96 -29.49
N GLY A 616 19.45 37.80 -30.49
CA GLY A 616 18.40 37.84 -31.52
C GLY A 616 18.17 36.48 -32.25
N LYS A 617 19.23 35.66 -32.42
CA LYS A 617 19.07 34.28 -32.94
C LYS A 617 18.28 33.36 -32.02
N ASN A 618 18.47 33.48 -30.71
CA ASN A 618 17.76 32.68 -29.74
C ASN A 618 16.27 33.07 -29.62
N LEU A 619 15.91 34.34 -29.89
CA LEU A 619 14.50 34.77 -29.89
C LEU A 619 13.71 34.08 -31.01
N LEU A 620 14.28 33.98 -32.21
CA LEU A 620 13.66 33.31 -33.34
C LEU A 620 13.48 31.79 -33.03
N THR A 621 14.54 31.15 -32.54
CA THR A 621 14.48 29.73 -32.17
C THR A 621 13.39 29.48 -31.14
N LYS A 622 13.30 30.30 -30.08
CA LYS A 622 12.27 30.16 -29.04
C LYS A 622 10.86 30.41 -29.58
N ALA A 623 10.66 31.39 -30.42
CA ALA A 623 9.38 31.66 -31.03
C ALA A 623 8.90 30.51 -31.93
N CYS A 624 9.85 29.83 -32.58
CA CYS A 624 9.61 28.78 -33.57
C CYS A 624 9.80 27.34 -33.01
N GLU A 625 10.13 27.17 -31.73
CA GLU A 625 10.32 25.87 -31.08
C GLU A 625 9.04 25.02 -31.08
N SER A 626 7.88 25.65 -31.03
CA SER A 626 6.56 25.01 -31.12
C SER A 626 5.61 25.87 -31.98
N ARG A 627 4.65 25.22 -32.63
CA ARG A 627 3.54 25.90 -33.31
C ARG A 627 2.71 26.74 -32.35
N ASP A 628 2.54 26.27 -31.13
CA ASP A 628 1.73 26.91 -30.09
C ASP A 628 2.41 28.09 -29.41
N ASN A 629 3.71 28.30 -29.66
CA ASN A 629 4.43 29.44 -29.11
C ASN A 629 3.96 30.74 -29.78
N TYR A 630 3.78 31.76 -28.96
CA TYR A 630 3.38 33.12 -29.39
C TYR A 630 4.55 34.08 -29.27
N ALA A 631 4.52 35.16 -30.07
CA ALA A 631 5.39 36.31 -29.95
C ALA A 631 4.57 37.59 -30.11
N LEU A 632 4.49 38.39 -29.05
CA LEU A 632 3.66 39.59 -28.99
C LEU A 632 4.47 40.79 -28.56
N ARG A 633 4.17 41.96 -29.11
CA ARG A 633 4.60 43.25 -28.55
C ARG A 633 3.44 43.82 -27.75
N VAL A 634 3.69 44.10 -26.47
CA VAL A 634 2.63 44.42 -25.50
C VAL A 634 3.04 45.65 -24.70
N ARG A 635 2.11 46.62 -24.56
CA ARG A 635 2.22 47.74 -23.62
C ARG A 635 1.52 47.43 -22.34
N MET A 636 2.24 47.35 -21.21
CA MET A 636 1.67 47.06 -19.89
C MET A 636 0.89 48.23 -19.37
N VAL A 637 -0.40 48.02 -19.05
CA VAL A 637 -1.36 49.03 -18.65
C VAL A 637 -1.58 49.05 -17.14
N SER A 638 -1.77 47.86 -16.54
CA SER A 638 -2.01 47.72 -15.11
C SER A 638 -1.28 46.54 -14.51
N GLN A 639 -1.22 46.51 -13.19
CA GLN A 639 -0.64 45.41 -12.42
C GLN A 639 -1.51 45.20 -11.18
N GLU A 640 -1.79 43.95 -10.89
CA GLU A 640 -2.49 43.55 -9.67
C GLU A 640 -1.85 42.28 -9.09
N ARG A 641 -2.22 41.90 -7.86
CA ARG A 641 -1.76 40.67 -7.20
C ARG A 641 -2.95 39.76 -6.96
N ILE A 642 -2.90 38.57 -7.52
CA ILE A 642 -3.98 37.60 -7.39
C ILE A 642 -3.33 36.23 -7.06
N SER A 643 -3.71 35.67 -5.92
CA SER A 643 -3.39 34.25 -5.55
C SER A 643 -1.93 33.85 -5.79
N GLY A 644 -0.96 34.67 -5.33
CA GLY A 644 0.48 34.38 -5.47
C GLY A 644 1.09 34.69 -6.82
N TYR A 645 0.32 35.36 -7.70
CA TYR A 645 0.81 35.90 -8.96
C TYR A 645 0.77 37.44 -8.96
N THR A 646 1.76 38.01 -9.61
CA THR A 646 1.66 39.36 -10.13
C THR A 646 1.09 39.28 -11.53
N VAL A 647 -0.09 39.83 -11.74
CA VAL A 647 -0.82 39.80 -13.02
C VAL A 647 -0.66 41.16 -13.67
N TYR A 648 -0.11 41.15 -14.88
CA TYR A 648 0.00 42.37 -15.70
C TYR A 648 -1.06 42.33 -16.79
N THR A 649 -1.89 43.37 -16.88
CA THR A 649 -2.77 43.57 -18.03
C THR A 649 -2.00 44.35 -19.09
N GLY A 650 -1.88 43.78 -20.28
CA GLY A 650 -1.17 44.39 -21.39
C GLY A 650 -2.06 44.59 -22.60
N ASN A 651 -1.88 45.75 -23.25
CA ASN A 651 -2.49 46.04 -24.55
C ASN A 651 -1.52 45.54 -25.63
N VAL A 652 -1.95 44.62 -26.47
CA VAL A 652 -1.16 44.09 -27.58
C VAL A 652 -1.01 45.16 -28.66
N THR A 653 0.22 45.64 -28.86
CA THR A 653 0.49 46.69 -29.85
C THR A 653 0.89 46.10 -31.21
N LYS A 654 1.43 44.87 -31.24
CA LYS A 654 1.75 44.13 -32.46
C LYS A 654 1.72 42.63 -32.18
N VAL A 655 1.12 41.87 -33.08
CA VAL A 655 1.26 40.41 -33.15
C VAL A 655 2.39 40.09 -34.08
N ILE A 656 3.43 39.42 -33.59
CA ILE A 656 4.63 39.02 -34.35
C ILE A 656 4.42 37.57 -34.83
N LYS A 657 3.96 36.71 -33.94
CA LYS A 657 3.53 35.32 -34.20
C LYS A 657 2.33 34.99 -33.34
N THR A 658 1.31 34.41 -33.96
CA THR A 658 0.16 33.84 -33.26
C THR A 658 0.54 32.50 -32.65
N GLY A 659 0.00 32.19 -31.45
CA GLY A 659 -0.04 30.85 -30.85
C GLY A 659 -1.42 30.27 -30.99
N GLN A 660 -1.94 29.71 -29.89
CA GLN A 660 -3.31 29.18 -29.82
C GLN A 660 -4.39 30.25 -29.66
N ASP A 661 -4.01 31.46 -29.20
CA ASP A 661 -4.91 32.59 -29.00
C ASP A 661 -5.12 33.34 -30.32
N ASP A 662 -6.37 33.62 -30.65
CA ASP A 662 -6.76 34.50 -31.78
C ASP A 662 -6.66 35.96 -31.35
N VAL A 663 -5.44 36.43 -31.14
CA VAL A 663 -5.15 37.79 -30.65
C VAL A 663 -4.84 38.77 -31.79
N SER A 664 -5.40 39.97 -31.70
CA SER A 664 -5.12 41.08 -32.62
C SER A 664 -4.61 42.32 -31.88
N ALA A 665 -3.99 43.25 -32.62
CA ALA A 665 -3.52 44.52 -32.07
C ALA A 665 -4.69 45.33 -31.49
N GLY A 666 -4.49 45.87 -30.31
CA GLY A 666 -5.52 46.60 -29.52
C GLY A 666 -6.22 45.77 -28.45
N MET A 667 -6.10 44.42 -28.50
CA MET A 667 -6.70 43.56 -27.46
C MET A 667 -5.93 43.62 -26.15
N LEU A 668 -6.66 43.47 -25.06
CA LEU A 668 -6.08 43.33 -23.71
C LEU A 668 -5.89 41.84 -23.39
N ARG A 669 -4.73 41.51 -22.79
CA ARG A 669 -4.39 40.17 -22.34
C ARG A 669 -3.71 40.22 -20.97
N GLN A 670 -3.87 39.16 -20.18
CA GLN A 670 -3.31 39.03 -18.85
C GLN A 670 -2.06 38.15 -18.87
N PHE A 671 -0.99 38.63 -18.22
CA PHE A 671 0.29 37.96 -18.12
C PHE A 671 0.59 37.66 -16.64
N TYR A 672 0.67 36.41 -16.30
CA TYR A 672 0.83 35.91 -14.93
C TYR A 672 2.29 35.59 -14.65
N ILE A 673 2.85 36.19 -13.60
CA ILE A 673 4.20 35.95 -13.10
C ILE A 673 4.09 35.58 -11.62
N LYS A 674 4.72 34.48 -11.20
CA LYS A 674 4.76 34.10 -9.79
C LYS A 674 5.42 35.21 -8.96
N GLU A 675 4.83 35.63 -7.84
CA GLU A 675 5.33 36.73 -7.00
C GLU A 675 6.78 36.54 -6.54
N ARG A 676 7.19 35.28 -6.31
CA ARG A 676 8.57 34.95 -5.92
C ARG A 676 9.62 35.10 -7.04
N CYS A 677 9.19 35.25 -8.27
CA CYS A 677 10.11 35.32 -9.40
C CYS A 677 10.73 36.72 -9.50
N PRO A 678 12.06 36.86 -9.42
CA PRO A 678 12.73 38.15 -9.56
C PRO A 678 12.71 38.67 -11.00
N CYS A 679 12.36 37.83 -11.95
CA CYS A 679 12.27 38.10 -13.37
C CYS A 679 11.01 37.47 -13.98
N PRO A 680 10.52 37.99 -15.09
CA PRO A 680 11.02 39.17 -15.81
C PRO A 680 10.71 40.50 -15.09
N ARG A 681 11.52 41.54 -15.30
CA ARG A 681 11.26 42.89 -14.75
C ARG A 681 10.40 43.68 -15.71
N ILE A 682 9.10 43.66 -15.47
CA ILE A 682 8.10 44.42 -16.25
C ILE A 682 7.85 45.78 -15.63
N LYS A 683 7.76 46.83 -16.47
CA LYS A 683 7.41 48.19 -16.04
C LYS A 683 6.13 48.64 -16.71
N LEU A 684 5.23 49.25 -15.93
CA LEU A 684 3.98 49.81 -16.44
C LEU A 684 4.27 50.95 -17.44
N ASN A 685 3.40 51.12 -18.41
CA ASN A 685 3.45 52.07 -19.50
C ASN A 685 4.61 51.85 -20.49
N ASN A 686 5.40 50.76 -20.35
CA ASN A 686 6.43 50.41 -21.26
C ASN A 686 5.96 49.27 -22.18
N GLU A 687 6.56 49.24 -23.38
CA GLU A 687 6.36 48.12 -24.29
C GLU A 687 7.41 47.00 -24.05
N HIS A 688 6.97 45.79 -24.24
CA HIS A 688 7.79 44.57 -24.09
C HIS A 688 7.50 43.63 -25.25
N THR A 689 8.52 43.00 -25.79
CA THR A 689 8.36 41.82 -26.65
C THR A 689 8.31 40.60 -25.75
N ILE A 690 7.23 39.82 -25.84
CA ILE A 690 6.97 38.65 -25.04
C ILE A 690 6.87 37.45 -25.96
N ILE A 691 7.67 36.42 -25.69
CA ILE A 691 7.65 35.13 -26.37
C ILE A 691 7.36 34.08 -25.30
N GLY A 692 6.46 33.15 -25.54
CA GLY A 692 6.12 32.09 -24.59
C GLY A 692 5.40 30.93 -25.24
N SER A 693 5.20 29.87 -24.48
CA SER A 693 4.33 28.76 -24.86
C SER A 693 2.90 29.09 -24.50
N ALA A 694 1.97 28.28 -24.98
CA ALA A 694 0.52 28.42 -24.86
C ALA A 694 0.05 28.96 -23.49
N GLY A 695 -1.02 29.74 -23.54
CA GLY A 695 -1.79 30.18 -22.38
C GLY A 695 -3.15 29.47 -22.29
N LEU A 696 -4.07 29.95 -21.45
CA LEU A 696 -5.44 29.45 -21.32
C LEU A 696 -6.47 30.45 -21.79
N GLY A 697 -7.32 30.05 -22.72
CA GLY A 697 -8.53 30.77 -23.07
C GLY A 697 -9.59 30.64 -21.97
N PHE A 698 -10.34 31.72 -21.68
CA PHE A 698 -11.47 31.73 -20.76
C PHE A 698 -12.58 32.62 -21.31
N ILE A 699 -13.82 32.34 -20.88
CA ILE A 699 -14.95 33.20 -21.14
C ILE A 699 -15.28 33.90 -19.82
N SER A 700 -15.31 35.24 -19.79
CA SER A 700 -15.67 36.02 -18.61
C SER A 700 -17.17 35.93 -18.34
N ASP A 701 -17.61 36.26 -17.11
CA ASP A 701 -19.05 36.34 -16.73
C ASP A 701 -19.87 37.27 -17.62
N SER A 702 -19.23 38.20 -18.32
CA SER A 702 -19.82 39.07 -19.33
C SER A 702 -19.88 38.50 -20.73
N GLY A 703 -19.43 37.24 -20.94
CA GLY A 703 -19.38 36.58 -22.24
C GLY A 703 -18.20 37.00 -23.11
N ALA A 704 -17.26 37.83 -22.61
CA ALA A 704 -16.09 38.22 -23.35
C ALA A 704 -14.99 37.13 -23.29
N GLU A 705 -14.47 36.76 -24.44
CA GLU A 705 -13.32 35.85 -24.55
C GLU A 705 -12.03 36.54 -24.08
N GLY A 706 -11.29 35.85 -23.23
CA GLY A 706 -10.02 36.28 -22.71
C GLY A 706 -8.97 35.18 -22.84
N TYR A 707 -7.69 35.55 -22.64
CA TYR A 707 -6.61 34.59 -22.66
C TYR A 707 -5.56 34.96 -21.61
N ASN A 708 -5.17 33.96 -20.78
CA ASN A 708 -4.21 34.09 -19.69
C ASN A 708 -2.86 33.51 -20.12
N TYR A 709 -1.82 34.31 -20.08
CA TYR A 709 -0.45 33.91 -20.44
C TYR A 709 0.40 33.72 -19.19
N LEU A 710 0.92 32.51 -18.97
CA LEU A 710 1.86 32.22 -17.88
C LEU A 710 3.29 32.50 -18.33
N LEU A 711 4.00 33.38 -17.60
CA LEU A 711 5.41 33.69 -17.85
C LEU A 711 6.31 32.89 -16.89
N ASP A 712 6.86 31.81 -17.39
CA ASP A 712 7.74 30.87 -16.68
C ASP A 712 9.12 30.75 -17.39
N GLU A 713 9.89 29.71 -17.09
CA GLU A 713 11.22 29.45 -17.69
C GLU A 713 11.22 29.34 -19.23
N ARG A 714 10.05 29.03 -19.81
CA ARG A 714 9.88 28.91 -21.27
C ARG A 714 9.66 30.26 -21.93
N SER A 715 9.41 31.29 -21.12
CA SER A 715 9.06 32.63 -21.61
C SER A 715 10.27 33.56 -21.67
N VAL A 716 10.29 34.40 -22.69
CA VAL A 716 11.27 35.48 -22.86
C VAL A 716 10.50 36.80 -22.83
N VAL A 717 10.95 37.74 -22.01
CA VAL A 717 10.38 39.09 -21.94
C VAL A 717 11.49 40.11 -22.12
N GLU A 718 11.49 40.78 -23.28
CA GLU A 718 12.45 41.83 -23.61
C GLU A 718 11.79 43.19 -23.61
N TRP A 719 12.45 44.14 -22.93
CA TRP A 719 11.99 45.51 -22.92
C TRP A 719 12.15 46.15 -24.28
N TRP A 720 11.11 46.83 -24.81
CA TRP A 720 11.13 47.57 -26.05
C TRP A 720 11.50 49.04 -25.79
N PRO A 721 12.73 49.50 -26.20
CA PRO A 721 13.16 50.87 -25.96
C PRO A 721 12.41 51.89 -26.84
N THR A 722 11.83 52.90 -26.25
CA THR A 722 11.18 54.02 -26.97
C THR A 722 12.11 55.23 -27.09
N LYS A 723 13.08 55.38 -26.14
CA LYS A 723 14.06 56.49 -26.14
C LYS A 723 15.40 55.96 -26.66
N LEU A 724 15.81 56.40 -27.88
CA LEU A 724 16.97 55.89 -28.60
C LEU A 724 18.25 56.73 -28.42
N SER A 725 18.23 57.74 -27.54
CA SER A 725 19.38 58.61 -27.27
C SER A 725 20.63 57.86 -26.74
N LYS A 726 20.45 56.67 -26.20
CA LYS A 726 21.55 55.82 -25.73
C LYS A 726 21.83 54.72 -26.77
N ARG A 727 23.12 54.59 -27.19
CA ARG A 727 23.58 53.54 -28.15
C ARG A 727 23.05 52.14 -27.79
N LYS A 728 23.08 51.77 -26.50
CA LYS A 728 22.59 50.52 -26.02
C LYS A 728 21.08 50.28 -26.32
N ASN A 729 20.26 51.32 -26.21
CA ASN A 729 18.83 51.24 -26.49
C ASN A 729 18.55 51.04 -27.98
N ALA A 730 19.31 51.77 -28.83
CA ALA A 730 19.23 51.62 -30.28
C ALA A 730 19.63 50.21 -30.74
N ASP A 731 20.66 49.63 -30.11
CA ASP A 731 21.11 48.27 -30.45
C ASP A 731 20.07 47.21 -30.03
N ILE A 732 19.40 47.38 -28.88
CA ILE A 732 18.32 46.47 -28.43
C ILE A 732 17.16 46.57 -29.43
N GLN A 733 16.72 47.78 -29.76
CA GLN A 733 15.59 47.96 -30.67
C GLN A 733 15.92 47.39 -32.07
N ARG A 734 17.14 47.57 -32.57
CA ARG A 734 17.57 47.01 -33.85
C ARG A 734 17.50 45.47 -33.83
N LYS A 735 17.91 44.82 -32.77
CA LYS A 735 17.82 43.38 -32.61
C LYS A 735 16.37 42.88 -32.61
N LEU A 736 15.51 43.57 -31.89
CA LEU A 736 14.08 43.23 -31.81
C LEU A 736 13.38 43.46 -33.16
N LEU A 737 13.70 44.56 -33.85
CA LEU A 737 13.18 44.83 -35.20
C LEU A 737 13.61 43.74 -36.17
N LYS A 738 14.89 43.33 -36.10
CA LYS A 738 15.39 42.25 -36.95
C LYS A 738 14.68 40.93 -36.65
N PHE A 739 14.45 40.60 -35.38
CA PHE A 739 13.66 39.42 -34.97
C PHE A 739 12.26 39.46 -35.57
N GLU A 740 11.56 40.61 -35.46
CA GLU A 740 10.21 40.76 -36.01
C GLU A 740 10.22 40.59 -37.55
N GLN A 741 11.25 41.09 -38.21
CA GLN A 741 11.42 40.98 -39.65
C GLN A 741 11.72 39.52 -40.05
N ASP A 742 12.64 38.86 -39.35
CA ASP A 742 13.01 37.46 -39.59
C ASP A 742 11.79 36.53 -39.45
N VAL A 743 10.85 36.76 -38.47
CA VAL A 743 9.58 36.03 -38.33
C VAL A 743 8.63 36.35 -39.47
N THR A 744 8.51 37.63 -39.88
CA THR A 744 7.54 38.06 -40.91
C THR A 744 7.98 37.62 -42.32
N ASP A 745 9.29 37.57 -42.59
CA ASP A 745 9.84 37.18 -43.88
C ASP A 745 9.88 35.65 -44.10
N SER A 746 9.59 34.87 -43.04
CA SER A 746 9.49 33.41 -43.13
C SER A 746 8.23 33.03 -43.92
N ARG A 747 8.42 32.49 -45.13
CA ARG A 747 7.35 32.16 -46.10
C ARG A 747 6.52 30.92 -45.77
N ASP A 748 6.67 30.37 -44.59
CA ASP A 748 5.86 29.22 -44.16
C ASP A 748 4.52 29.71 -43.60
N GLU A 749 3.45 28.98 -43.79
CA GLU A 749 2.08 29.29 -43.30
C GLU A 749 2.00 29.56 -41.77
N GLN A 750 3.11 29.35 -41.04
CA GLN A 750 3.24 29.49 -39.59
C GLN A 750 4.24 30.57 -39.16
N ASN A 751 4.73 31.40 -40.04
CA ASN A 751 5.73 32.47 -39.76
C ASN A 751 7.01 31.97 -39.08
N CYS A 752 7.48 30.77 -39.38
CA CYS A 752 8.72 30.21 -38.87
C CYS A 752 9.55 29.53 -39.96
N PRO A 753 10.87 29.71 -40.00
CA PRO A 753 11.74 29.00 -40.94
C PRO A 753 11.69 27.49 -40.63
N PRO A 754 11.85 26.60 -41.64
CA PRO A 754 11.91 25.15 -41.43
C PRO A 754 13.06 24.83 -40.47
N MET A 755 12.76 24.13 -39.40
CA MET A 755 13.76 23.69 -38.41
C MET A 755 14.75 22.73 -39.09
N PRO A 756 16.07 22.88 -38.90
CA PRO A 756 17.02 21.85 -39.32
C PRO A 756 16.69 20.57 -38.51
N ASN A 757 16.49 19.46 -39.22
CA ASN A 757 16.19 18.16 -38.64
C ASN A 757 17.11 17.88 -37.45
N SER A 758 16.57 17.86 -36.25
CA SER A 758 17.24 17.25 -35.11
C SER A 758 17.34 15.75 -35.40
N GLN A 759 18.51 15.30 -35.77
CA GLN A 759 18.84 13.89 -35.82
C GLN A 759 18.63 13.32 -34.42
N SER A 760 17.83 12.26 -34.35
CA SER A 760 17.40 11.39 -33.25
C SER A 760 18.48 11.07 -32.25
#